data_f85873833f7f7dd9b13099ebaa6c60cc
#
_entry.id   f85873833f7f7dd9b13099ebaa6c60cc
#
_cell.length_a   1.000
_cell.length_b   1.000
_cell.length_c   1.000
_cell.angle_alpha   90.00
_cell.angle_beta   90.00
_cell.angle_gamma   90.00
#
_symmetry.space_group_name_H-M   'P 1'
#
loop_
_entity.id
_entity.type
_entity.pdbx_description
1 polymer ?
#
loop_
_entity_poly.entity_id
_entity_poly.type
_entity_poly.pdbx_seq_one_letter_code
_entity_poly.pdbx_strand_id
1 'polypeptide(L)'
;MKTSNLRRGALMCGAAVTMALGAPTWALAQTAGTVDELVVTGSRVSEASVAIGTDQATATVAITREALLSAPAGVTGLKMLESLPGFNVQANDALGMYEFGNSVSVRAFNFQQIGFLLDNIPMGRSDQFGGSPIYRYVDNENLLRVTASAGSGDVGLPSYASLGPIVSYLTQVPDKEFGGVVSYSRGSDNLQRTFARLDLGEHNGFSGYVSGSWIHGDLWRGPGDIDRKHYEGKLRWEIGEGAITFQTVHNDYFDYDSPSITKAQYAGTAGDLFGRSGRDFAYLGYVPVLPVTSPGITYSNTAYNQYYKQAVNSRQDHLYGLTYETPIGGALNLTLGGYYESKEGYGVSPEAYATSLTNYNNERLIIPGLFAPKGLQYGLSTVDGTRQGVTAKLTWNLGVHALSAGVWLENDDYHRTQQRYNQVGGSPDGAPLLNEPVHLQRNYTSTRDTVEFFVKDTLSLLDERLHIDLGFKSLSVDYNIQGYRNPADFIASRRPSISKTWEDNFLPQVGAVFDVNSRDQIFASYSENMALPRGADDIFSAASPAAPGPEAETSTNWEIGYRANRPTFNASIVAYQTSFENRLQAFAAVVPGSSTTETFYQNVGAVKAHGAEFSGQWKPEFLGGKVYFNSNLSYNIAEFQDNFATFAIAGKRVPDFPEWLWTGGVTFEPVEGAVFNLSARHISSRFTNFVNSEETDGYTIYNAYLDLGDGFGAGPFEQIKARVNVDNILDEDYLGTVSTTTNTPASFRPGPRRTIQFTLSAEF
;
A
#
# COMPACT_ATOMS: atom_id res chain seq x y z
N MET A 1 -1.95 29.53 -19.69
CA MET A 1 -2.77 28.48 -20.36
C MET A 1 -3.45 27.53 -19.35
N LYS A 2 -3.54 27.88 -18.05
CA LYS A 2 -4.11 27.03 -16.98
C LYS A 2 -5.64 27.15 -16.78
N THR A 3 -6.35 27.88 -17.59
CA THR A 3 -7.78 28.20 -17.36
C THR A 3 -8.77 27.51 -18.30
N SER A 4 -8.31 26.72 -19.28
CA SER A 4 -9.23 26.14 -20.27
C SER A 4 -9.78 24.76 -19.89
N ASN A 5 -9.07 23.96 -19.10
CA ASN A 5 -9.47 22.60 -18.76
C ASN A 5 -10.48 22.54 -17.60
N LEU A 6 -10.35 23.44 -16.62
CA LEU A 6 -11.36 23.58 -15.55
C LEU A 6 -12.75 23.97 -16.06
N ARG A 7 -12.84 24.71 -17.21
CA ARG A 7 -14.12 25.09 -17.81
C ARG A 7 -14.87 23.92 -18.47
N ARG A 8 -14.15 22.89 -18.95
CA ARG A 8 -14.82 21.69 -19.55
C ARG A 8 -15.42 20.77 -18.51
N GLY A 9 -14.71 20.55 -17.38
CA GLY A 9 -15.25 19.77 -16.26
C GLY A 9 -16.47 20.42 -15.59
N ALA A 10 -16.48 21.75 -15.45
CA ALA A 10 -17.59 22.47 -14.84
C ALA A 10 -18.87 22.48 -15.70
N LEU A 11 -18.75 22.33 -17.02
CA LEU A 11 -19.94 22.26 -17.90
C LEU A 11 -20.64 20.90 -17.85
N MET A 12 -19.91 19.80 -17.62
CA MET A 12 -20.52 18.47 -17.45
C MET A 12 -21.18 18.29 -16.09
N CYS A 13 -20.66 18.89 -15.02
CA CYS A 13 -21.32 18.91 -13.70
C CYS A 13 -22.65 19.68 -13.71
N GLY A 14 -22.79 20.72 -14.54
CA GLY A 14 -24.02 21.50 -14.63
C GLY A 14 -25.19 20.76 -15.28
N ALA A 15 -24.92 19.78 -16.13
CA ALA A 15 -25.97 19.02 -16.81
C ALA A 15 -26.57 17.90 -15.96
N ALA A 16 -25.82 17.35 -14.99
CA ALA A 16 -26.31 16.29 -14.10
C ALA A 16 -27.21 16.81 -12.97
N VAL A 17 -27.02 18.06 -12.55
CA VAL A 17 -27.79 18.67 -11.45
C VAL A 17 -29.17 19.18 -11.93
N THR A 18 -29.33 19.49 -13.22
CA THR A 18 -30.60 20.06 -13.75
C THR A 18 -31.70 19.04 -14.00
N MET A 19 -31.43 17.74 -14.01
CA MET A 19 -32.45 16.70 -14.21
C MET A 19 -33.15 16.23 -12.91
N ALA A 20 -32.67 16.65 -11.73
CA ALA A 20 -33.17 16.15 -10.43
C ALA A 20 -34.27 17.00 -9.79
N LEU A 21 -34.74 18.11 -10.41
CA LEU A 21 -35.63 19.07 -9.76
C LEU A 21 -37.11 19.00 -10.18
N GLY A 22 -37.60 17.89 -10.71
CA GLY A 22 -38.97 17.81 -11.16
C GLY A 22 -39.71 16.48 -10.97
N ALA A 23 -40.01 16.07 -9.73
CA ALA A 23 -41.02 15.03 -9.47
C ALA A 23 -41.69 15.20 -8.10
N PRO A 24 -42.97 14.86 -7.97
CA PRO A 24 -43.78 15.20 -6.81
C PRO A 24 -43.63 14.22 -5.64
N THR A 25 -43.72 14.79 -4.47
CA THR A 25 -43.71 14.14 -3.15
C THR A 25 -44.85 13.15 -2.92
N TRP A 26 -44.53 11.90 -2.68
CA TRP A 26 -45.26 10.95 -1.83
C TRP A 26 -44.32 9.76 -1.52
N ALA A 27 -43.73 9.69 -0.38
CA ALA A 27 -43.12 8.47 0.16
C ALA A 27 -43.14 8.48 1.68
N LEU A 28 -43.67 7.43 2.25
CA LEU A 28 -43.65 7.12 3.66
C LEU A 28 -42.21 6.78 4.10
N ALA A 29 -41.82 7.36 5.21
CA ALA A 29 -40.50 7.16 5.79
C ALA A 29 -40.29 5.68 6.16
N GLN A 30 -39.38 5.01 5.45
CA GLN A 30 -38.62 3.92 6.04
C GLN A 30 -37.26 4.47 6.46
N THR A 31 -36.90 4.22 7.69
CA THR A 31 -35.62 4.56 8.29
C THR A 31 -34.50 4.11 7.35
N ALA A 32 -33.63 5.05 7.00
CA ALA A 32 -32.38 4.74 6.30
C ALA A 32 -31.68 3.61 7.04
N GLY A 33 -31.62 2.45 6.42
CA GLY A 33 -30.75 1.38 6.92
C GLY A 33 -29.33 1.91 6.88
N THR A 34 -28.80 2.29 8.03
CA THR A 34 -27.38 2.21 8.28
C THR A 34 -26.96 0.86 7.72
N VAL A 35 -25.89 0.82 6.93
CA VAL A 35 -25.21 -0.45 6.63
C VAL A 35 -25.06 -1.11 7.98
N ASP A 36 -25.91 -2.11 8.26
CA ASP A 36 -25.91 -2.76 9.57
C ASP A 36 -24.49 -3.19 9.83
N GLU A 37 -23.88 -2.56 10.82
CA GLU A 37 -22.70 -3.09 11.45
C GLU A 37 -23.05 -4.56 11.77
N LEU A 38 -22.37 -5.46 11.09
CA LEU A 38 -22.40 -6.86 11.51
C LEU A 38 -21.67 -6.92 12.84
N VAL A 39 -22.36 -6.47 13.88
CA VAL A 39 -21.92 -6.62 15.26
C VAL A 39 -22.00 -8.09 15.54
N VAL A 40 -20.90 -8.79 15.41
CA VAL A 40 -20.71 -10.10 16.01
C VAL A 40 -20.70 -9.89 17.52
N THR A 41 -21.90 -9.79 18.10
CA THR A 41 -22.06 -9.69 19.55
C THR A 41 -21.47 -10.93 20.20
N GLY A 42 -20.41 -10.75 20.97
CA GLY A 42 -20.06 -11.65 22.06
C GLY A 42 -18.91 -12.62 21.88
N SER A 43 -18.03 -12.49 20.88
CA SER A 43 -16.74 -13.20 20.93
C SER A 43 -15.67 -12.38 20.22
N ARG A 44 -14.52 -12.22 20.88
CA ARG A 44 -13.32 -11.68 20.24
C ARG A 44 -12.99 -12.58 19.06
N VAL A 45 -13.16 -12.05 17.86
CA VAL A 45 -12.76 -12.74 16.63
C VAL A 45 -11.33 -12.33 16.40
N SER A 46 -10.39 -13.25 16.60
CA SER A 46 -9.00 -12.97 16.31
C SER A 46 -8.77 -12.91 14.80
N GLU A 47 -8.06 -11.88 14.38
CA GLU A 47 -7.37 -11.70 13.14
C GLU A 47 -8.25 -11.40 11.92
N ALA A 48 -8.58 -12.00 10.98
CA ALA A 48 -9.41 -11.59 9.86
C ALA A 48 -10.77 -12.28 9.93
N SER A 49 -11.84 -11.53 10.08
CA SER A 49 -13.18 -12.10 9.97
C SER A 49 -13.57 -12.17 8.49
N VAL A 50 -14.10 -13.31 8.09
CA VAL A 50 -14.78 -13.43 6.81
C VAL A 50 -16.07 -12.63 6.89
N ALA A 51 -16.24 -11.63 6.03
CA ALA A 51 -17.50 -10.92 5.91
C ALA A 51 -18.56 -11.87 5.33
N ILE A 52 -19.41 -12.41 6.20
CA ILE A 52 -20.48 -13.36 5.83
C ILE A 52 -21.82 -12.69 6.03
N GLY A 53 -22.73 -12.89 5.07
CA GLY A 53 -24.04 -12.23 5.08
C GLY A 53 -23.93 -10.75 4.75
N THR A 54 -23.03 -10.38 3.85
CA THR A 54 -22.94 -9.05 3.28
C THR A 54 -23.72 -8.99 1.97
N ASP A 55 -24.28 -7.84 1.66
CA ASP A 55 -24.91 -7.60 0.36
C ASP A 55 -23.87 -7.35 -0.76
N GLN A 56 -22.60 -7.60 -0.45
CA GLN A 56 -21.47 -7.44 -1.37
C GLN A 56 -21.37 -8.62 -2.33
N ALA A 57 -21.47 -8.37 -3.62
CA ALA A 57 -21.32 -9.36 -4.69
C ALA A 57 -19.86 -9.75 -4.96
N THR A 58 -18.92 -9.31 -4.17
CA THR A 58 -17.48 -9.49 -4.35
C THR A 58 -16.84 -10.22 -3.17
N ALA A 59 -15.66 -10.80 -3.38
CA ALA A 59 -14.86 -11.41 -2.32
C ALA A 59 -14.26 -10.31 -1.40
N THR A 60 -15.10 -9.69 -0.59
CA THR A 60 -14.69 -8.66 0.38
C THR A 60 -14.49 -9.28 1.76
N VAL A 61 -13.40 -8.91 2.41
CA VAL A 61 -13.00 -9.33 3.75
C VAL A 61 -12.65 -8.12 4.60
N ALA A 62 -12.69 -8.28 5.93
CA ALA A 62 -12.39 -7.19 6.84
C ALA A 62 -11.44 -7.63 7.96
N ILE A 63 -10.56 -6.73 8.39
CA ILE A 63 -9.83 -6.82 9.65
C ILE A 63 -10.62 -5.99 10.66
N THR A 64 -11.09 -6.63 11.71
CA THR A 64 -11.84 -5.96 12.77
C THR A 64 -10.93 -5.17 13.69
N ARG A 65 -11.52 -4.28 14.52
CA ARG A 65 -10.75 -3.51 15.49
C ARG A 65 -10.01 -4.40 16.50
N GLU A 66 -10.64 -5.48 16.96
CA GLU A 66 -9.99 -6.42 17.88
C GLU A 66 -8.76 -7.08 17.24
N ALA A 67 -8.87 -7.46 15.96
CA ALA A 67 -7.74 -8.00 15.20
C ALA A 67 -6.63 -6.96 14.99
N LEU A 68 -6.98 -5.71 14.67
CA LEU A 68 -6.03 -4.59 14.55
C LEU A 68 -5.28 -4.34 15.86
N LEU A 69 -5.97 -4.44 17.01
CA LEU A 69 -5.37 -4.25 18.32
C LEU A 69 -4.61 -5.49 18.81
N SER A 70 -4.83 -6.69 18.28
CA SER A 70 -4.07 -7.90 18.62
C SER A 70 -2.74 -7.98 17.87
N ALA A 71 -2.59 -7.27 16.78
CA ALA A 71 -1.33 -7.14 16.05
C ALA A 71 -0.24 -6.42 16.91
N PRO A 72 1.05 -6.58 16.58
CA PRO A 72 2.12 -5.82 17.21
C PRO A 72 1.85 -4.32 17.13
N ALA A 73 2.08 -3.60 18.22
CA ALA A 73 1.88 -2.15 18.27
C ALA A 73 2.82 -1.43 17.28
N GLY A 74 2.25 -0.58 16.42
CA GLY A 74 2.97 0.11 15.35
C GLY A 74 3.13 -0.71 14.05
N VAL A 75 2.41 -1.81 13.92
CA VAL A 75 2.30 -2.51 12.63
C VAL A 75 1.78 -1.54 11.56
N THR A 76 2.45 -1.50 10.40
CA THR A 76 2.07 -0.57 9.33
C THR A 76 0.80 -1.00 8.60
N GLY A 77 0.12 -0.03 7.98
CA GLY A 77 -1.11 -0.27 7.20
C GLY A 77 -0.96 -1.35 6.13
N LEU A 78 0.22 -1.51 5.55
CA LEU A 78 0.45 -2.57 4.57
C LEU A 78 0.67 -3.94 5.23
N LYS A 79 1.49 -3.98 6.30
CA LYS A 79 1.84 -5.23 6.98
C LYS A 79 0.63 -5.90 7.62
N MET A 80 -0.35 -5.14 8.11
CA MET A 80 -1.58 -5.70 8.69
C MET A 80 -2.42 -6.51 7.68
N LEU A 81 -2.29 -6.26 6.37
CA LEU A 81 -3.00 -7.01 5.33
C LEU A 81 -2.53 -8.48 5.23
N GLU A 82 -1.42 -8.84 5.87
CA GLU A 82 -0.89 -10.21 5.89
C GLU A 82 -1.87 -11.22 6.48
N SER A 83 -2.79 -10.77 7.33
CA SER A 83 -3.83 -11.60 7.93
C SER A 83 -4.99 -11.91 6.96
N LEU A 84 -5.11 -11.19 5.84
CA LEU A 84 -6.21 -11.34 4.91
C LEU A 84 -6.01 -12.52 3.94
N PRO A 85 -7.10 -13.22 3.55
CA PRO A 85 -7.04 -14.29 2.56
C PRO A 85 -6.43 -13.80 1.23
N GLY A 86 -5.50 -14.56 0.67
CA GLY A 86 -4.90 -14.28 -0.64
C GLY A 86 -3.88 -13.14 -0.66
N PHE A 87 -3.74 -12.37 0.42
CA PHE A 87 -2.76 -11.28 0.48
C PHE A 87 -1.37 -11.78 0.84
N ASN A 88 -0.43 -11.67 -0.07
CA ASN A 88 0.97 -11.96 0.15
C ASN A 88 1.71 -10.67 0.46
N VAL A 89 1.85 -10.34 1.74
CA VAL A 89 2.65 -9.21 2.20
C VAL A 89 4.08 -9.65 2.46
N GLN A 90 5.02 -8.91 1.94
CA GLN A 90 6.46 -9.09 2.13
C GLN A 90 7.01 -7.83 2.80
N ALA A 91 7.81 -8.00 3.83
CA ALA A 91 8.45 -6.91 4.55
C ALA A 91 9.84 -7.33 5.02
N ASN A 92 10.73 -6.36 5.17
CA ASN A 92 12.10 -6.59 5.64
C ASN A 92 12.22 -6.59 7.18
N ASP A 93 11.17 -6.15 7.87
CA ASP A 93 11.07 -6.12 9.33
C ASP A 93 9.69 -6.58 9.79
N ALA A 94 9.55 -6.90 11.07
CA ALA A 94 8.33 -7.47 11.63
C ALA A 94 7.12 -6.53 11.59
N LEU A 95 7.33 -5.22 11.60
CA LEU A 95 6.28 -4.20 11.58
C LEU A 95 6.00 -3.65 10.17
N GLY A 96 6.90 -3.91 9.21
CA GLY A 96 6.84 -3.33 7.87
C GLY A 96 7.26 -1.86 7.82
N MET A 97 8.12 -1.42 8.71
CA MET A 97 8.54 -0.01 8.79
C MET A 97 9.52 0.37 7.68
N TYR A 98 10.44 -0.52 7.31
CA TYR A 98 11.41 -0.24 6.25
C TYR A 98 10.73 -0.21 4.88
N GLU A 99 10.59 1.00 4.31
CA GLU A 99 9.72 1.24 3.16
C GLU A 99 10.14 0.48 1.90
N PHE A 100 11.44 0.42 1.59
CA PHE A 100 11.95 -0.26 0.39
C PHE A 100 11.91 -1.79 0.48
N GLY A 101 11.57 -2.34 1.64
CA GLY A 101 11.35 -3.75 1.87
C GLY A 101 9.90 -4.20 1.70
N ASN A 102 8.97 -3.25 1.59
CA ASN A 102 7.55 -3.54 1.57
C ASN A 102 7.01 -3.84 0.17
N SER A 103 6.24 -4.90 0.07
CA SER A 103 5.47 -5.27 -1.11
C SER A 103 4.19 -5.99 -0.68
N VAL A 104 3.17 -5.91 -1.50
CA VAL A 104 1.94 -6.70 -1.37
C VAL A 104 1.48 -7.17 -2.72
N SER A 105 1.00 -8.40 -2.77
CA SER A 105 0.27 -8.92 -3.91
C SER A 105 -0.97 -9.68 -3.42
N VAL A 106 -2.00 -9.70 -4.24
CA VAL A 106 -3.20 -10.49 -4.02
C VAL A 106 -3.59 -11.13 -5.35
N ARG A 107 -3.80 -12.43 -5.37
CA ARG A 107 -4.00 -13.18 -6.62
C ARG A 107 -2.84 -12.92 -7.59
N ALA A 108 -3.09 -12.23 -8.71
CA ALA A 108 -2.04 -11.81 -9.66
C ALA A 108 -1.84 -10.30 -9.69
N PHE A 109 -2.47 -9.54 -8.80
CA PHE A 109 -2.27 -8.09 -8.70
C PHE A 109 -1.09 -7.79 -7.81
N ASN A 110 -0.21 -6.92 -8.26
CA ASN A 110 0.89 -6.41 -7.46
C ASN A 110 0.52 -5.11 -6.73
N PHE A 111 1.41 -4.61 -5.90
CA PHE A 111 1.20 -3.41 -5.08
C PHE A 111 0.74 -2.18 -5.88
N GLN A 112 1.17 -2.03 -7.13
CA GLN A 112 0.83 -0.88 -7.96
C GLN A 112 -0.56 -0.99 -8.61
N GLN A 113 -1.17 -2.16 -8.56
CA GLN A 113 -2.47 -2.48 -9.18
C GLN A 113 -3.61 -2.58 -8.18
N ILE A 114 -3.34 -2.26 -6.90
CA ILE A 114 -4.31 -2.25 -5.80
C ILE A 114 -4.66 -0.81 -5.45
N GLY A 115 -5.95 -0.47 -5.36
CA GLY A 115 -6.44 0.81 -4.86
C GLY A 115 -6.36 0.88 -3.34
N PHE A 116 -6.05 2.07 -2.78
CA PHE A 116 -6.07 2.31 -1.33
C PHE A 116 -6.85 3.57 -1.01
N LEU A 117 -7.66 3.51 0.04
CA LEU A 117 -8.40 4.65 0.57
C LEU A 117 -8.16 4.81 2.07
N LEU A 118 -8.15 6.03 2.54
CA LEU A 118 -8.17 6.39 3.97
C LEU A 118 -9.37 7.31 4.23
N ASP A 119 -10.36 6.83 5.00
CA ASP A 119 -11.61 7.56 5.25
C ASP A 119 -12.25 8.09 3.95
N ASN A 120 -12.32 7.25 2.91
CA ASN A 120 -12.80 7.56 1.56
C ASN A 120 -11.94 8.57 0.76
N ILE A 121 -10.81 9.02 1.28
CA ILE A 121 -9.82 9.77 0.49
C ILE A 121 -9.03 8.79 -0.35
N PRO A 122 -9.04 8.89 -1.69
CA PRO A 122 -8.19 8.06 -2.53
C PRO A 122 -6.72 8.35 -2.21
N MET A 123 -5.95 7.32 -1.90
CA MET A 123 -4.52 7.49 -1.68
C MET A 123 -3.80 7.60 -3.01
N GLY A 124 -2.81 8.47 -3.05
CA GLY A 124 -2.01 8.72 -4.23
C GLY A 124 -1.12 7.54 -4.62
N ARG A 125 -0.02 7.84 -5.26
CA ARG A 125 0.98 6.85 -5.68
C ARG A 125 1.44 6.00 -4.49
N SER A 126 1.67 4.72 -4.71
CA SER A 126 2.14 3.82 -3.64
C SER A 126 3.66 3.70 -3.55
N ASP A 127 4.38 4.39 -4.44
CA ASP A 127 5.84 4.34 -4.43
C ASP A 127 6.43 5.14 -3.26
N GLN A 128 7.59 4.71 -2.82
CA GLN A 128 8.31 5.30 -1.68
C GLN A 128 9.04 6.60 -2.03
N PHE A 129 9.12 6.99 -3.31
CA PHE A 129 9.89 8.15 -3.74
C PHE A 129 9.13 9.48 -3.73
N GLY A 130 7.88 9.51 -3.40
CA GLY A 130 7.06 10.72 -3.38
C GLY A 130 5.58 10.39 -3.50
N GLY A 131 5.25 9.12 -3.39
CA GLY A 131 3.88 8.65 -3.31
C GLY A 131 3.27 8.90 -1.94
N SER A 132 2.02 8.46 -1.80
CA SER A 132 1.23 8.46 -0.57
C SER A 132 0.94 7.02 -0.13
N PRO A 133 1.99 6.22 0.14
CA PRO A 133 1.79 4.82 0.47
C PRO A 133 1.14 4.67 1.84
N ILE A 134 0.12 3.85 1.94
CA ILE A 134 -0.72 3.70 3.14
C ILE A 134 0.05 3.38 4.42
N TYR A 135 1.22 2.76 4.32
CA TYR A 135 2.04 2.42 5.49
C TYR A 135 2.59 3.63 6.26
N ARG A 136 2.51 4.87 5.71
CA ARG A 136 2.88 6.10 6.40
C ARG A 136 1.71 6.77 7.12
N TYR A 137 0.47 6.48 6.74
CA TYR A 137 -0.69 7.33 7.04
C TYR A 137 -1.58 6.81 8.14
N VAL A 138 -1.28 5.67 8.74
CA VAL A 138 -2.12 5.06 9.78
C VAL A 138 -1.32 4.53 10.95
N ASP A 139 -1.87 4.68 12.15
CA ASP A 139 -1.56 3.89 13.32
C ASP A 139 -2.71 2.91 13.59
N ASN A 140 -2.40 1.65 13.89
CA ASN A 140 -3.42 0.61 14.07
C ASN A 140 -4.39 0.90 15.22
N GLU A 141 -3.97 1.66 16.24
CA GLU A 141 -4.81 2.06 17.36
C GLU A 141 -5.92 3.04 16.96
N ASN A 142 -5.75 3.79 15.88
CA ASN A 142 -6.76 4.75 15.39
C ASN A 142 -7.75 4.14 14.40
N LEU A 143 -7.47 2.95 13.88
CA LEU A 143 -8.34 2.31 12.90
C LEU A 143 -9.56 1.67 13.56
N LEU A 144 -10.71 1.83 12.93
CA LEU A 144 -11.94 1.12 13.24
C LEU A 144 -11.95 -0.25 12.56
N ARG A 145 -11.62 -0.28 11.27
CA ARG A 145 -11.54 -1.48 10.44
C ARG A 145 -10.75 -1.24 9.18
N VAL A 146 -10.30 -2.33 8.57
CA VAL A 146 -9.76 -2.33 7.20
C VAL A 146 -10.58 -3.31 6.38
N THR A 147 -11.13 -2.87 5.26
CA THR A 147 -11.86 -3.74 4.31
C THR A 147 -11.07 -3.88 3.03
N ALA A 148 -11.03 -5.08 2.48
CA ALA A 148 -10.31 -5.36 1.25
C ALA A 148 -11.13 -6.25 0.32
N SER A 149 -11.19 -5.91 -0.96
CA SER A 149 -11.59 -6.81 -2.02
C SER A 149 -10.36 -7.42 -2.68
N ALA A 150 -10.36 -8.72 -2.91
CA ALA A 150 -9.23 -9.42 -3.52
C ALA A 150 -9.27 -9.39 -5.07
N GLY A 151 -10.43 -9.17 -5.66
CA GLY A 151 -10.66 -9.08 -7.10
C GLY A 151 -11.43 -7.81 -7.45
N SER A 152 -12.70 -7.95 -7.82
CA SER A 152 -13.54 -6.78 -8.12
C SER A 152 -13.79 -5.94 -6.88
N GLY A 153 -13.45 -4.65 -6.91
CA GLY A 153 -13.85 -3.68 -5.90
C GLY A 153 -15.27 -3.14 -6.15
N ASP A 154 -15.80 -2.33 -5.24
CA ASP A 154 -17.05 -1.60 -5.49
C ASP A 154 -16.81 -0.46 -6.49
N VAL A 155 -17.70 -0.32 -7.48
CA VAL A 155 -17.60 0.72 -8.53
C VAL A 155 -17.61 2.13 -7.95
N GLY A 156 -18.22 2.32 -6.78
CA GLY A 156 -18.31 3.61 -6.11
C GLY A 156 -17.07 4.02 -5.31
N LEU A 157 -16.00 3.20 -5.33
CA LEU A 157 -14.73 3.53 -4.69
C LEU A 157 -13.73 4.08 -5.70
N PRO A 158 -13.30 5.35 -5.55
CA PRO A 158 -12.43 6.00 -6.54
C PRO A 158 -11.01 5.45 -6.50
N SER A 159 -10.43 5.18 -7.67
CA SER A 159 -9.01 4.84 -7.82
C SER A 159 -8.58 4.84 -9.29
N TYR A 160 -7.52 5.55 -9.60
CA TYR A 160 -6.88 5.50 -10.92
C TYR A 160 -5.87 4.34 -11.07
N ALA A 161 -5.63 3.61 -9.99
CA ALA A 161 -4.60 2.56 -9.94
C ALA A 161 -5.16 1.15 -9.70
N SER A 162 -6.43 1.01 -9.37
CA SER A 162 -7.04 -0.30 -9.14
C SER A 162 -7.37 -1.01 -10.45
N LEU A 163 -6.86 -2.21 -10.61
CA LEU A 163 -7.29 -3.16 -11.64
C LEU A 163 -8.33 -4.16 -11.10
N GLY A 164 -8.96 -3.83 -9.98
CA GLY A 164 -9.99 -4.60 -9.29
C GLY A 164 -9.85 -4.50 -7.78
N PRO A 165 -8.74 -4.96 -7.16
CA PRO A 165 -8.60 -4.93 -5.71
C PRO A 165 -8.57 -3.50 -5.16
N ILE A 166 -9.33 -3.29 -4.09
CA ILE A 166 -9.33 -2.02 -3.32
C ILE A 166 -9.28 -2.35 -1.83
N VAL A 167 -8.43 -1.62 -1.10
CA VAL A 167 -8.30 -1.69 0.35
C VAL A 167 -8.71 -0.35 0.94
N SER A 168 -9.69 -0.35 1.83
CA SER A 168 -10.20 0.84 2.50
C SER A 168 -9.90 0.78 3.99
N TYR A 169 -9.21 1.79 4.50
CA TYR A 169 -8.90 2.00 5.90
C TYR A 169 -9.89 3.03 6.46
N LEU A 170 -10.61 2.64 7.49
CA LEU A 170 -11.54 3.51 8.18
C LEU A 170 -11.02 3.78 9.59
N THR A 171 -10.78 5.04 9.91
CA THR A 171 -10.39 5.44 11.26
C THR A 171 -11.63 5.56 12.15
N GLN A 172 -11.43 5.52 13.47
CA GLN A 172 -12.51 5.65 14.42
C GLN A 172 -13.23 6.98 14.29
N VAL A 173 -14.53 6.95 14.55
CA VAL A 173 -15.29 8.16 14.84
C VAL A 173 -14.84 8.68 16.21
N PRO A 174 -14.70 10.01 16.41
CA PRO A 174 -14.37 10.56 17.73
C PRO A 174 -15.37 10.10 18.79
N ASP A 175 -14.86 9.72 19.95
CA ASP A 175 -15.71 9.28 21.05
C ASP A 175 -16.56 10.42 21.60
N LYS A 176 -17.75 10.08 22.14
CA LYS A 176 -18.65 11.03 22.79
C LYS A 176 -18.31 11.25 24.26
N GLU A 177 -17.53 10.38 24.85
CA GLU A 177 -17.02 10.50 26.21
C GLU A 177 -15.60 11.05 26.19
N PHE A 178 -15.27 11.83 27.22
CA PHE A 178 -13.90 12.29 27.42
C PHE A 178 -13.06 11.14 27.93
N GLY A 179 -11.93 10.89 27.31
CA GLY A 179 -11.06 9.79 27.68
C GLY A 179 -9.77 9.76 26.87
N GLY A 180 -9.05 8.69 26.97
CA GLY A 180 -7.85 8.53 26.18
C GLY A 180 -7.13 7.22 26.43
N VAL A 181 -6.13 6.96 25.60
CA VAL A 181 -5.27 5.79 25.72
C VAL A 181 -3.81 6.19 25.62
N VAL A 182 -2.98 5.60 26.46
CA VAL A 182 -1.52 5.71 26.38
C VAL A 182 -0.95 4.31 26.29
N SER A 183 0.06 4.10 25.44
CA SER A 183 0.77 2.83 25.37
C SER A 183 2.27 3.01 25.21
N TYR A 184 3.02 2.06 25.74
CA TYR A 184 4.46 1.96 25.56
C TYR A 184 4.82 0.54 25.15
N SER A 185 5.65 0.44 24.11
CA SER A 185 6.14 -0.84 23.60
C SER A 185 7.66 -0.86 23.58
N ARG A 186 8.20 -2.04 23.88
CA ARG A 186 9.63 -2.34 23.73
C ARG A 186 9.83 -3.71 23.12
N GLY A 187 10.81 -3.83 22.23
CA GLY A 187 11.03 -5.10 21.53
C GLY A 187 12.47 -5.36 21.13
N SER A 188 12.64 -6.40 20.33
CA SER A 188 13.89 -6.76 19.67
C SER A 188 14.44 -5.59 18.85
N ASP A 189 15.72 -5.62 18.55
CA ASP A 189 16.40 -4.59 17.74
C ASP A 189 16.20 -3.17 18.31
N ASN A 190 16.30 -3.05 19.65
CA ASN A 190 16.14 -1.81 20.39
C ASN A 190 14.83 -1.06 20.13
N LEU A 191 13.81 -1.77 19.63
CA LEU A 191 12.50 -1.18 19.33
C LEU A 191 11.89 -0.51 20.56
N GLN A 192 11.47 0.73 20.39
CA GLN A 192 10.76 1.54 21.37
C GLN A 192 9.62 2.26 20.66
N ARG A 193 8.43 2.20 21.23
CA ARG A 193 7.28 2.96 20.71
C ARG A 193 6.46 3.54 21.85
N THR A 194 6.07 4.78 21.70
CA THR A 194 5.09 5.45 22.56
C THR A 194 3.92 5.87 21.67
N PHE A 195 2.71 5.64 22.13
CA PHE A 195 1.48 6.14 21.52
C PHE A 195 0.61 6.80 22.59
N ALA A 196 -0.03 7.89 22.24
CA ALA A 196 -1.05 8.54 23.07
C ALA A 196 -2.18 9.07 22.20
N ARG A 197 -3.41 8.88 22.66
CA ARG A 197 -4.62 9.46 22.08
C ARG A 197 -5.46 10.11 23.20
N LEU A 198 -6.01 11.26 22.90
CA LEU A 198 -6.96 11.98 23.74
C LEU A 198 -8.25 12.19 22.96
N ASP A 199 -9.34 11.65 23.44
CA ASP A 199 -10.69 11.90 22.98
C ASP A 199 -11.30 13.06 23.81
N LEU A 200 -11.84 14.05 23.10
CA LEU A 200 -12.30 15.31 23.70
C LEU A 200 -13.72 15.20 24.28
N GLY A 201 -14.41 14.10 23.99
CA GLY A 201 -15.85 13.95 24.26
C GLY A 201 -16.70 14.82 23.35
N GLU A 202 -18.02 14.70 23.50
CA GLU A 202 -18.98 15.51 22.76
C GLU A 202 -19.39 16.75 23.54
N HIS A 203 -19.35 17.91 22.89
CA HIS A 203 -19.88 19.14 23.41
C HIS A 203 -20.64 19.94 22.34
N ASN A 204 -21.95 20.10 22.50
CA ASN A 204 -22.83 20.79 21.55
C ASN A 204 -22.73 20.26 20.09
N GLY A 205 -22.67 18.95 19.93
CA GLY A 205 -22.52 18.29 18.63
C GLY A 205 -21.09 18.24 18.09
N PHE A 206 -20.11 18.81 18.79
CA PHE A 206 -18.68 18.67 18.46
C PHE A 206 -18.05 17.54 19.25
N SER A 207 -17.38 16.64 18.57
CA SER A 207 -16.50 15.64 19.14
C SER A 207 -15.17 15.62 18.39
N GLY A 208 -14.14 15.07 19.00
CA GLY A 208 -12.85 15.02 18.34
C GLY A 208 -11.83 14.18 19.09
N TYR A 209 -10.77 13.79 18.38
CA TYR A 209 -9.58 13.25 19.02
C TYR A 209 -8.30 13.83 18.41
N VAL A 210 -7.24 13.75 19.17
CA VAL A 210 -5.87 13.94 18.72
C VAL A 210 -5.04 12.78 19.21
N SER A 211 -4.11 12.31 18.36
CA SER A 211 -3.18 11.24 18.73
C SER A 211 -1.79 11.51 18.20
N GLY A 212 -0.81 10.86 18.81
CA GLY A 212 0.56 10.88 18.34
C GLY A 212 1.30 9.62 18.73
N SER A 213 2.18 9.17 17.84
CA SER A 213 3.11 8.09 18.09
C SER A 213 4.53 8.46 17.72
N TRP A 214 5.46 7.87 18.43
CA TRP A 214 6.89 7.87 18.09
C TRP A 214 7.40 6.44 18.18
N ILE A 215 8.07 5.98 17.12
CA ILE A 215 8.69 4.67 17.06
C ILE A 215 10.13 4.81 16.60
N HIS A 216 11.02 4.10 17.28
CA HIS A 216 12.43 4.00 16.97
C HIS A 216 12.88 2.56 17.10
N GLY A 217 13.72 2.09 16.18
CA GLY A 217 14.31 0.76 16.23
C GLY A 217 15.56 0.67 15.38
N ASP A 218 16.52 -0.16 15.80
CA ASP A 218 17.70 -0.46 14.99
C ASP A 218 17.29 -1.36 13.81
N LEU A 219 18.00 -1.24 12.69
CA LEU A 219 17.88 -2.24 11.63
C LEU A 219 18.34 -3.61 12.17
N TRP A 220 17.52 -4.63 12.03
CA TRP A 220 17.88 -5.99 12.45
C TRP A 220 19.07 -6.54 11.65
N ARG A 221 19.38 -5.93 10.51
CA ARG A 221 20.42 -6.32 9.58
C ARG A 221 21.34 -5.15 9.28
N GLY A 222 22.48 -5.12 9.93
CA GLY A 222 23.52 -4.10 9.76
C GLY A 222 23.35 -2.86 10.62
N PRO A 223 24.16 -1.84 10.37
CA PRO A 223 24.11 -0.57 11.11
C PRO A 223 23.00 0.34 10.58
N GLY A 224 22.51 1.20 11.45
CA GLY A 224 21.47 2.18 11.16
C GLY A 224 20.18 1.90 11.90
N ASP A 225 19.25 2.84 11.80
CA ASP A 225 17.99 2.85 12.53
C ASP A 225 16.84 3.32 11.65
N ILE A 226 15.62 3.17 12.17
CA ILE A 226 14.38 3.71 11.63
C ILE A 226 13.74 4.57 12.71
N ASP A 227 13.33 5.78 12.36
CA ASP A 227 12.62 6.70 13.25
C ASP A 227 11.37 7.21 12.54
N ARG A 228 10.22 7.15 13.23
CA ARG A 228 8.95 7.67 12.71
C ARG A 228 8.20 8.41 13.81
N LYS A 229 7.71 9.61 13.48
CA LYS A 229 6.72 10.34 14.25
C LYS A 229 5.45 10.47 13.43
N HIS A 230 4.35 10.15 14.06
CA HIS A 230 3.05 10.16 13.40
C HIS A 230 2.02 10.85 14.28
N TYR A 231 1.25 11.75 13.69
CA TYR A 231 0.20 12.48 14.40
C TYR A 231 -1.08 12.45 13.58
N GLU A 232 -2.19 12.18 14.25
CA GLU A 232 -3.52 12.21 13.65
C GLU A 232 -4.46 13.08 14.47
N GLY A 233 -5.42 13.71 13.80
CA GLY A 233 -6.50 14.43 14.43
C GLY A 233 -7.77 14.31 13.62
N LYS A 234 -8.90 14.16 14.32
CA LYS A 234 -10.23 14.14 13.70
C LYS A 234 -11.19 14.98 14.56
N LEU A 235 -11.93 15.88 13.90
CA LEU A 235 -12.99 16.68 14.51
C LEU A 235 -14.28 16.41 13.74
N ARG A 236 -15.36 16.14 14.46
CA ARG A 236 -16.68 15.92 13.91
C ARG A 236 -17.68 16.90 14.53
N TRP A 237 -18.45 17.50 13.66
CA TRP A 237 -19.55 18.38 14.06
C TRP A 237 -20.86 17.85 13.48
N GLU A 238 -21.77 17.44 14.37
CA GLU A 238 -23.12 17.01 14.00
C GLU A 238 -24.02 18.25 13.83
N ILE A 239 -24.59 18.42 12.63
CA ILE A 239 -25.44 19.57 12.26
C ILE A 239 -26.77 19.05 11.75
N GLY A 240 -27.82 19.15 12.57
CA GLY A 240 -29.13 18.60 12.23
C GLY A 240 -29.05 17.08 12.06
N GLU A 241 -29.38 16.58 10.88
CA GLU A 241 -29.26 15.16 10.52
C GLU A 241 -27.92 14.84 9.78
N GLY A 242 -27.07 15.83 9.56
CA GLY A 242 -25.81 15.69 8.87
C GLY A 242 -24.60 15.89 9.78
N ALA A 243 -23.42 15.71 9.22
CA ALA A 243 -22.17 15.94 9.94
C ALA A 243 -21.07 16.48 9.02
N ILE A 244 -20.22 17.34 9.57
CA ILE A 244 -18.94 17.74 8.97
C ILE A 244 -17.83 17.05 9.75
N THR A 245 -16.93 16.38 9.05
CA THR A 245 -15.75 15.75 9.64
C THR A 245 -14.49 16.34 9.00
N PHE A 246 -13.62 16.89 9.82
CA PHE A 246 -12.26 17.29 9.46
C PHE A 246 -11.28 16.27 9.98
N GLN A 247 -10.31 15.89 9.17
CA GLN A 247 -9.23 15.00 9.57
C GLN A 247 -7.87 15.51 9.10
N THR A 248 -6.84 15.17 9.84
CA THR A 248 -5.46 15.50 9.49
C THR A 248 -4.52 14.37 9.89
N VAL A 249 -3.52 14.13 9.04
CA VAL A 249 -2.41 13.22 9.29
C VAL A 249 -1.12 13.97 9.03
N HIS A 250 -0.17 13.84 9.93
CA HIS A 250 1.20 14.30 9.77
C HIS A 250 2.16 13.16 10.06
N ASN A 251 3.11 12.92 9.17
CA ASN A 251 4.10 11.88 9.29
C ASN A 251 5.50 12.47 9.04
N ASP A 252 6.46 12.15 9.91
CA ASP A 252 7.89 12.46 9.80
C ASP A 252 8.65 11.14 9.94
N TYR A 253 9.35 10.75 8.88
CA TYR A 253 9.96 9.44 8.73
C TYR A 253 11.42 9.55 8.29
N PHE A 254 12.28 8.75 8.92
CA PHE A 254 13.68 8.61 8.58
C PHE A 254 14.11 7.15 8.68
N ASP A 255 14.87 6.65 7.70
CA ASP A 255 15.53 5.35 7.78
C ASP A 255 16.92 5.34 7.15
N TYR A 256 17.74 4.38 7.59
CA TYR A 256 18.88 3.88 6.83
C TYR A 256 18.46 2.71 5.96
N ASP A 257 19.06 2.60 4.77
CA ASP A 257 18.76 1.52 3.84
C ASP A 257 19.33 0.18 4.29
N SER A 258 18.63 -0.89 3.95
CA SER A 258 19.06 -2.28 4.03
C SER A 258 19.29 -2.82 2.61
N PRO A 259 20.50 -3.30 2.27
CA PRO A 259 20.80 -3.68 0.89
C PRO A 259 20.04 -4.94 0.47
N SER A 260 19.59 -4.98 -0.79
CA SER A 260 19.16 -6.23 -1.41
C SER A 260 20.39 -7.09 -1.73
N ILE A 261 20.21 -8.43 -1.75
CA ILE A 261 21.27 -9.42 -1.99
C ILE A 261 20.82 -10.44 -3.02
N THR A 262 21.77 -11.04 -3.72
CA THR A 262 21.51 -12.17 -4.63
C THR A 262 21.45 -13.49 -3.86
N LYS A 263 20.88 -14.54 -4.44
CA LYS A 263 20.91 -15.89 -3.86
C LYS A 263 22.35 -16.37 -3.62
N ALA A 264 23.28 -16.02 -4.51
CA ALA A 264 24.69 -16.39 -4.37
C ALA A 264 25.35 -15.68 -3.17
N GLN A 265 25.03 -14.41 -2.90
CA GLN A 265 25.46 -13.70 -1.70
C GLN A 265 24.85 -14.29 -0.44
N TYR A 266 23.54 -14.59 -0.48
CA TYR A 266 22.85 -15.25 0.61
C TYR A 266 23.44 -16.61 0.95
N ALA A 267 23.71 -17.45 -0.06
CA ALA A 267 24.33 -18.77 0.11
C ALA A 267 25.84 -18.74 0.39
N GLY A 268 26.49 -17.56 0.38
CA GLY A 268 27.94 -17.44 0.55
C GLY A 268 28.77 -17.99 -0.61
N THR A 269 28.16 -18.23 -1.78
CA THR A 269 28.85 -18.74 -2.99
C THR A 269 29.37 -17.62 -3.89
N ALA A 270 28.87 -16.39 -3.72
CA ALA A 270 29.47 -15.21 -4.33
C ALA A 270 30.60 -14.70 -3.43
N GLY A 271 31.76 -14.38 -4.04
CA GLY A 271 32.87 -13.74 -3.30
C GLY A 271 32.44 -12.35 -2.79
N ASP A 272 32.61 -12.09 -1.53
CA ASP A 272 32.47 -10.75 -0.95
C ASP A 272 33.80 -10.26 -0.40
N LEU A 273 34.18 -9.02 -0.73
CA LEU A 273 35.45 -8.42 -0.31
C LEU A 273 35.57 -8.31 1.21
N PHE A 274 34.46 -8.28 1.92
CA PHE A 274 34.35 -8.10 3.38
C PHE A 274 33.94 -9.37 4.11
N GLY A 275 33.82 -10.51 3.39
CA GLY A 275 33.47 -11.81 3.95
C GLY A 275 32.01 -11.95 4.39
N ARG A 276 31.10 -11.09 3.89
CA ARG A 276 29.68 -11.10 4.24
C ARG A 276 28.94 -12.16 3.45
N SER A 277 27.99 -12.81 4.09
CA SER A 277 27.08 -13.79 3.47
C SER A 277 25.87 -14.06 4.36
N GLY A 278 24.89 -14.77 3.82
CA GLY A 278 23.69 -15.16 4.57
C GLY A 278 22.71 -14.01 4.78
N ARG A 279 21.73 -14.24 5.63
CA ARG A 279 20.70 -13.24 5.94
C ARG A 279 21.24 -11.97 6.62
N ASP A 280 22.43 -12.06 7.24
CA ASP A 280 23.09 -10.94 7.93
C ASP A 280 23.94 -10.05 7.02
N PHE A 281 23.95 -10.34 5.70
CA PHE A 281 24.64 -9.49 4.75
C PHE A 281 24.05 -8.07 4.77
N ALA A 282 24.87 -7.08 5.13
CA ALA A 282 24.44 -5.72 5.39
C ALA A 282 25.45 -4.69 4.88
N TYR A 283 25.11 -3.42 4.91
CA TYR A 283 26.07 -2.34 4.72
C TYR A 283 27.16 -2.35 5.80
N LEU A 284 28.29 -1.67 5.51
CA LEU A 284 29.41 -1.55 6.45
C LEU A 284 29.18 -0.39 7.42
N GLY A 285 29.45 -0.63 8.70
CA GLY A 285 29.43 0.40 9.75
C GLY A 285 30.69 1.29 9.79
N TYR A 286 31.65 1.05 8.90
CA TYR A 286 32.92 1.76 8.83
C TYR A 286 33.38 1.97 7.40
N VAL A 287 34.25 2.96 7.17
CA VAL A 287 34.89 3.18 5.87
C VAL A 287 36.08 2.23 5.75
N PRO A 288 36.06 1.27 4.83
CA PRO A 288 37.15 0.29 4.69
C PRO A 288 38.39 0.91 4.03
N VAL A 289 39.54 0.29 4.22
CA VAL A 289 40.76 0.61 3.46
C VAL A 289 40.77 -0.26 2.20
N LEU A 290 40.70 0.35 1.02
CA LEU A 290 40.57 -0.34 -0.25
C LEU A 290 41.69 0.06 -1.23
N PRO A 291 42.05 -0.83 -2.16
CA PRO A 291 42.96 -0.47 -3.24
C PRO A 291 42.41 0.65 -4.09
N VAL A 292 43.28 1.60 -4.46
CA VAL A 292 42.96 2.66 -5.41
C VAL A 292 42.79 2.07 -6.81
N THR A 293 41.65 2.35 -7.46
CA THR A 293 41.33 1.88 -8.81
C THR A 293 41.53 2.95 -9.88
N SER A 294 41.69 4.22 -9.49
CA SER A 294 42.01 5.34 -10.39
C SER A 294 43.17 6.15 -9.80
N PRO A 295 44.29 6.28 -10.53
CA PRO A 295 45.47 7.01 -10.02
C PRO A 295 45.14 8.42 -9.52
N GLY A 296 45.63 8.76 -8.33
CA GLY A 296 45.43 10.07 -7.71
C GLY A 296 44.08 10.27 -7.00
N ILE A 297 43.19 9.29 -7.03
CA ILE A 297 41.87 9.35 -6.40
C ILE A 297 41.77 8.27 -5.32
N THR A 298 41.91 8.66 -4.08
CA THR A 298 41.97 7.71 -2.92
C THR A 298 40.71 6.87 -2.80
N TYR A 299 39.54 7.46 -2.94
CA TYR A 299 38.24 6.77 -2.77
C TYR A 299 37.61 6.40 -4.13
N SER A 300 38.42 5.88 -5.05
CA SER A 300 37.97 5.47 -6.38
C SER A 300 37.38 4.06 -6.47
N ASN A 301 37.57 3.23 -5.44
CA ASN A 301 37.06 1.86 -5.44
C ASN A 301 35.53 1.86 -5.30
N THR A 302 34.85 1.05 -6.13
CA THR A 302 33.38 0.97 -6.12
C THR A 302 32.81 0.45 -4.81
N ALA A 303 33.57 -0.36 -4.07
CA ALA A 303 33.10 -0.94 -2.81
C ALA A 303 32.94 0.10 -1.68
N TYR A 304 33.38 1.35 -1.84
CA TYR A 304 33.05 2.44 -0.91
C TYR A 304 31.55 2.76 -0.86
N ASN A 305 30.77 2.38 -1.86
CA ASN A 305 29.30 2.51 -1.85
C ASN A 305 28.60 1.60 -0.82
N GLN A 306 29.37 0.73 -0.14
CA GLN A 306 28.84 -0.15 0.90
C GLN A 306 28.80 0.49 2.30
N TYR A 307 29.17 1.76 2.45
CA TYR A 307 29.12 2.48 3.71
C TYR A 307 27.70 2.98 4.02
N TYR A 308 27.13 2.57 5.17
CA TYR A 308 25.70 2.73 5.49
C TYR A 308 25.20 4.19 5.52
N LYS A 309 26.03 5.15 5.95
CA LYS A 309 25.63 6.57 6.03
C LYS A 309 25.39 7.23 4.66
N GLN A 310 25.73 6.54 3.58
CA GLN A 310 25.48 6.98 2.22
C GLN A 310 24.16 6.43 1.65
N ALA A 311 23.33 5.78 2.49
CA ALA A 311 22.07 5.17 2.08
C ALA A 311 21.00 5.48 3.14
N VAL A 312 20.26 6.57 2.93
CA VAL A 312 19.22 7.07 3.85
C VAL A 312 18.02 7.60 3.11
N ASN A 313 16.87 7.60 3.77
CA ASN A 313 15.64 8.24 3.30
C ASN A 313 15.00 9.07 4.41
N SER A 314 14.39 10.17 4.02
CA SER A 314 13.59 11.03 4.89
C SER A 314 12.35 11.50 4.15
N ARG A 315 11.20 11.48 4.83
CA ARG A 315 9.90 11.87 4.28
C ARG A 315 9.12 12.65 5.32
N GLN A 316 8.43 13.69 4.84
CA GLN A 316 7.43 14.43 5.59
C GLN A 316 6.16 14.52 4.76
N ASP A 317 5.06 14.10 5.34
CA ASP A 317 3.75 14.06 4.68
C ASP A 317 2.72 14.77 5.56
N HIS A 318 1.87 15.58 4.94
CA HIS A 318 0.74 16.25 5.58
C HIS A 318 -0.51 16.01 4.74
N LEU A 319 -1.52 15.36 5.32
CA LEU A 319 -2.82 15.14 4.70
C LEU A 319 -3.90 15.86 5.50
N TYR A 320 -4.76 16.58 4.81
CA TYR A 320 -5.96 17.22 5.35
C TYR A 320 -7.18 16.77 4.57
N GLY A 321 -8.24 16.38 5.26
CA GLY A 321 -9.50 15.97 4.67
C GLY A 321 -10.67 16.70 5.32
N LEU A 322 -11.69 17.00 4.53
CA LEU A 322 -12.97 17.55 4.99
C LEU A 322 -14.09 16.78 4.31
N THR A 323 -15.01 16.23 5.10
CA THR A 323 -16.18 15.49 4.58
C THR A 323 -17.44 16.11 5.16
N TYR A 324 -18.45 16.29 4.32
CA TYR A 324 -19.80 16.66 4.70
C TYR A 324 -20.77 15.58 4.27
N GLU A 325 -21.53 15.06 5.20
CA GLU A 325 -22.55 14.03 4.99
C GLU A 325 -23.88 14.53 5.47
N THR A 326 -24.92 14.40 4.64
CA THR A 326 -26.28 14.81 5.04
C THR A 326 -27.34 14.04 4.28
N PRO A 327 -28.42 13.60 4.94
CA PRO A 327 -29.63 13.18 4.27
C PRO A 327 -30.33 14.41 3.66
N ILE A 328 -30.95 14.22 2.49
CA ILE A 328 -31.75 15.21 1.79
C ILE A 328 -33.16 14.64 1.63
N GLY A 329 -34.10 15.03 2.50
CA GLY A 329 -35.51 14.65 2.35
C GLY A 329 -35.81 13.16 2.51
N GLY A 330 -35.11 12.44 3.38
CA GLY A 330 -35.44 11.09 3.85
C GLY A 330 -35.05 9.91 2.94
N ALA A 331 -34.86 10.12 1.64
CA ALA A 331 -34.51 9.05 0.70
C ALA A 331 -33.16 9.27 0.00
N LEU A 332 -32.66 10.49 0.02
CA LEU A 332 -31.39 10.89 -0.61
C LEU A 332 -30.34 11.12 0.46
N ASN A 333 -29.13 10.64 0.22
CA ASN A 333 -27.97 10.94 1.03
C ASN A 333 -26.89 11.55 0.15
N LEU A 334 -26.34 12.67 0.58
CA LEU A 334 -25.23 13.38 -0.07
C LEU A 334 -23.98 13.28 0.78
N THR A 335 -22.86 12.87 0.15
CA THR A 335 -21.53 12.94 0.73
C THR A 335 -20.65 13.80 -0.17
N LEU A 336 -20.04 14.83 0.41
CA LEU A 336 -19.05 15.68 -0.25
C LEU A 336 -17.73 15.55 0.48
N GLY A 337 -16.66 15.32 -0.24
CA GLY A 337 -15.31 15.23 0.30
C GLY A 337 -14.37 16.21 -0.40
N GLY A 338 -13.41 16.73 0.34
CA GLY A 338 -12.30 17.50 -0.20
C GLY A 338 -11.03 17.17 0.56
N TYR A 339 -9.89 17.16 -0.11
CA TYR A 339 -8.62 16.90 0.55
C TYR A 339 -7.47 17.67 -0.10
N TYR A 340 -6.45 17.88 0.69
CA TYR A 340 -5.17 18.45 0.30
C TYR A 340 -4.04 17.67 0.99
N GLU A 341 -3.00 17.36 0.24
CA GLU A 341 -1.80 16.71 0.72
C GLU A 341 -0.56 17.44 0.23
N SER A 342 0.43 17.63 1.10
CA SER A 342 1.78 18.04 0.73
C SER A 342 2.78 16.99 1.17
N LYS A 343 3.78 16.76 0.33
CA LYS A 343 4.81 15.73 0.51
C LYS A 343 6.16 16.32 0.19
N GLU A 344 7.12 16.12 1.08
CA GLU A 344 8.50 16.47 0.82
C GLU A 344 9.45 15.41 1.35
N GLY A 345 10.65 15.35 0.81
CA GLY A 345 11.63 14.43 1.33
C GLY A 345 12.89 14.34 0.48
N TYR A 346 13.82 13.59 1.01
CA TYR A 346 15.06 13.31 0.30
C TYR A 346 15.52 11.87 0.52
N GLY A 347 16.35 11.40 -0.42
CA GLY A 347 17.11 10.17 -0.29
C GLY A 347 18.57 10.44 -0.59
N VAL A 348 19.46 9.77 0.13
CA VAL A 348 20.88 9.76 -0.17
C VAL A 348 21.27 8.41 -0.72
N SER A 349 22.02 8.42 -1.82
CA SER A 349 22.59 7.21 -2.41
C SER A 349 24.02 7.49 -2.88
N PRO A 350 24.96 6.56 -2.68
CA PRO A 350 26.34 6.77 -3.14
C PRO A 350 26.44 6.53 -4.64
N GLU A 351 27.37 7.22 -5.26
CA GLU A 351 27.79 6.89 -6.62
C GLU A 351 29.31 6.73 -6.70
N ALA A 352 29.75 5.60 -7.28
CA ALA A 352 31.16 5.31 -7.44
C ALA A 352 31.85 6.30 -8.39
N TYR A 353 33.10 6.62 -8.11
CA TYR A 353 33.90 7.59 -8.88
C TYR A 353 33.86 7.38 -10.40
N ALA A 354 34.00 6.13 -10.87
CA ALA A 354 34.03 5.84 -12.31
C ALA A 354 32.70 6.13 -13.01
N THR A 355 31.56 5.84 -12.35
CA THR A 355 30.23 6.15 -12.85
C THR A 355 30.05 7.66 -12.92
N SER A 356 30.34 8.36 -11.83
CA SER A 356 30.24 9.80 -11.76
C SER A 356 31.16 10.51 -12.77
N LEU A 357 32.35 10.00 -13.02
CA LEU A 357 33.26 10.56 -14.02
C LEU A 357 32.65 10.44 -15.45
N THR A 358 32.00 9.32 -15.74
CA THR A 358 31.34 9.11 -17.04
C THR A 358 30.19 10.10 -17.22
N ASN A 359 29.31 10.21 -16.23
CA ASN A 359 28.17 11.12 -16.27
C ASN A 359 28.61 12.60 -16.27
N TYR A 360 29.60 12.97 -15.47
CA TYR A 360 30.22 14.29 -15.50
C TYR A 360 30.76 14.67 -16.88
N ASN A 361 31.49 13.77 -17.53
CA ASN A 361 32.05 14.03 -18.86
C ASN A 361 30.97 14.24 -19.92
N ASN A 362 29.82 13.63 -19.78
CA ASN A 362 28.68 13.83 -20.68
C ASN A 362 27.95 15.15 -20.36
N GLU A 363 27.64 15.40 -19.10
CA GLU A 363 26.79 16.53 -18.72
C GLU A 363 27.53 17.88 -18.72
N ARG A 364 28.83 17.95 -18.39
CA ARG A 364 29.61 19.18 -18.41
C ARG A 364 29.67 19.88 -19.79
N LEU A 365 29.36 19.15 -20.84
CA LEU A 365 29.26 19.72 -22.18
C LEU A 365 28.01 20.57 -22.38
N ILE A 366 27.02 20.40 -21.52
CA ILE A 366 25.70 21.03 -21.62
C ILE A 366 25.43 21.92 -20.39
N ILE A 367 25.85 21.47 -19.19
CA ILE A 367 25.61 22.15 -17.93
C ILE A 367 26.90 22.84 -17.46
N PRO A 368 26.95 24.18 -17.42
CA PRO A 368 28.09 24.90 -16.86
C PRO A 368 28.16 24.78 -15.35
N GLY A 369 29.36 24.89 -14.78
CA GLY A 369 29.57 24.93 -13.33
C GLY A 369 29.62 23.59 -12.62
N LEU A 370 29.67 22.47 -13.37
CA LEU A 370 29.91 21.17 -12.80
C LEU A 370 31.39 20.98 -12.43
N PHE A 371 31.64 20.28 -11.34
CA PHE A 371 32.97 19.97 -10.80
C PHE A 371 33.36 18.54 -11.11
N ALA A 372 34.63 18.28 -11.43
CA ALA A 372 35.12 16.91 -11.60
C ALA A 372 34.97 16.10 -10.29
N PRO A 373 34.64 14.81 -10.39
CA PRO A 373 34.51 13.97 -9.20
C PRO A 373 35.85 13.80 -8.48
N LYS A 374 35.84 13.80 -7.13
CA LYS A 374 37.02 13.71 -6.28
C LYS A 374 37.19 12.37 -5.55
N GLY A 375 36.19 11.50 -5.61
CA GLY A 375 36.15 10.21 -4.91
C GLY A 375 34.74 9.60 -4.99
N LEU A 376 34.22 9.08 -3.89
CA LEU A 376 32.82 8.69 -3.80
C LEU A 376 31.92 9.95 -3.83
N GLN A 377 30.86 9.92 -4.59
CA GLN A 377 29.92 11.04 -4.65
C GLN A 377 28.75 10.83 -3.70
N TYR A 378 28.34 11.94 -3.07
CA TYR A 378 27.08 12.06 -2.33
C TYR A 378 25.94 12.29 -3.32
N GLY A 379 25.05 11.34 -3.47
CA GLY A 379 23.89 11.47 -4.33
C GLY A 379 22.68 11.91 -3.54
N LEU A 380 22.19 13.09 -3.80
CA LEU A 380 20.99 13.65 -3.19
C LEU A 380 19.82 13.59 -4.19
N SER A 381 18.79 12.85 -3.82
CA SER A 381 17.50 12.87 -4.52
C SER A 381 16.50 13.65 -3.66
N THR A 382 15.77 14.58 -4.24
CA THR A 382 14.72 15.31 -3.54
C THR A 382 13.38 15.07 -4.22
N VAL A 383 12.35 15.07 -3.42
CA VAL A 383 10.95 15.01 -3.84
C VAL A 383 10.18 16.13 -3.16
N ASP A 384 9.29 16.76 -3.91
CA ASP A 384 8.38 17.78 -3.45
C ASP A 384 7.10 17.66 -4.29
N GLY A 385 5.95 17.65 -3.66
CA GLY A 385 4.70 17.48 -4.37
C GLY A 385 3.48 17.86 -3.54
N THR A 386 2.42 18.19 -4.26
CA THR A 386 1.11 18.47 -3.67
C THR A 386 0.03 17.71 -4.42
N ARG A 387 -0.96 17.24 -3.69
CA ARG A 387 -2.12 16.57 -4.25
C ARG A 387 -3.38 17.15 -3.62
N GLN A 388 -4.37 17.43 -4.45
CA GLN A 388 -5.66 17.95 -4.00
C GLN A 388 -6.79 17.35 -4.81
N GLY A 389 -7.91 17.07 -4.15
CA GLY A 389 -9.04 16.50 -4.83
C GLY A 389 -10.36 16.76 -4.14
N VAL A 390 -11.42 16.49 -4.88
CA VAL A 390 -12.79 16.55 -4.39
C VAL A 390 -13.55 15.30 -4.82
N THR A 391 -14.42 14.83 -3.93
CA THR A 391 -15.35 13.73 -4.20
C THR A 391 -16.77 14.20 -3.92
N ALA A 392 -17.72 13.71 -4.71
CA ALA A 392 -19.15 13.89 -4.42
C ALA A 392 -19.86 12.58 -4.71
N LYS A 393 -20.74 12.15 -3.80
CA LYS A 393 -21.56 10.94 -3.93
C LYS A 393 -22.99 11.26 -3.52
N LEU A 394 -23.93 10.85 -4.36
CA LEU A 394 -25.36 10.88 -4.08
C LEU A 394 -25.88 9.45 -4.06
N THR A 395 -26.63 9.08 -3.02
CA THR A 395 -27.32 7.80 -2.93
C THR A 395 -28.81 8.04 -2.77
N TRP A 396 -29.63 7.33 -3.54
CA TRP A 396 -31.09 7.49 -3.56
C TRP A 396 -31.78 6.13 -3.42
N ASN A 397 -32.50 5.92 -2.34
CA ASN A 397 -33.27 4.72 -2.07
C ASN A 397 -34.69 4.83 -2.63
N LEU A 398 -35.04 4.02 -3.62
CA LEU A 398 -36.30 4.04 -4.33
C LEU A 398 -36.95 2.64 -4.36
N GLY A 399 -37.60 2.25 -3.30
CA GLY A 399 -38.21 0.92 -3.19
C GLY A 399 -37.17 -0.19 -3.29
N VAL A 400 -37.20 -0.95 -4.40
CA VAL A 400 -36.23 -2.03 -4.63
C VAL A 400 -34.88 -1.55 -5.18
N HIS A 401 -34.73 -0.29 -5.51
CA HIS A 401 -33.54 0.32 -6.08
C HIS A 401 -32.77 1.12 -5.04
N ALA A 402 -31.47 0.95 -4.95
CA ALA A 402 -30.55 1.84 -4.27
C ALA A 402 -29.58 2.44 -5.31
N LEU A 403 -30.01 3.57 -5.91
CA LEU A 403 -29.23 4.28 -6.92
C LEU A 403 -28.11 5.06 -6.28
N SER A 404 -26.90 4.97 -6.80
CA SER A 404 -25.79 5.84 -6.41
C SER A 404 -25.06 6.37 -7.62
N ALA A 405 -24.59 7.62 -7.53
CA ALA A 405 -23.75 8.25 -8.53
C ALA A 405 -22.72 9.12 -7.82
N GLY A 406 -21.55 9.23 -8.41
CA GLY A 406 -20.51 10.07 -7.82
C GLY A 406 -19.47 10.50 -8.82
N VAL A 407 -18.66 11.45 -8.38
CA VAL A 407 -17.53 12.01 -9.14
C VAL A 407 -16.33 12.19 -8.23
N TRP A 408 -15.16 11.96 -8.79
CA TRP A 408 -13.87 12.27 -8.19
C TRP A 408 -13.02 13.06 -9.17
N LEU A 409 -12.47 14.18 -8.67
CA LEU A 409 -11.55 15.06 -9.39
C LEU A 409 -10.27 15.21 -8.57
N GLU A 410 -9.12 14.99 -9.19
CA GLU A 410 -7.82 15.15 -8.50
C GLU A 410 -6.79 15.82 -9.41
N ASN A 411 -5.97 16.67 -8.82
CA ASN A 411 -4.75 17.19 -9.40
C ASN A 411 -3.58 16.80 -8.49
N ASP A 412 -2.50 16.27 -9.09
CA ASP A 412 -1.25 15.86 -8.41
C ASP A 412 -0.07 16.52 -9.14
N ASP A 413 0.62 17.42 -8.45
CA ASP A 413 1.85 18.09 -8.90
C ASP A 413 3.05 17.48 -8.17
N TYR A 414 4.11 17.15 -8.91
CA TYR A 414 5.28 16.46 -8.38
C TYR A 414 6.56 16.99 -9.03
N HIS A 415 7.56 17.29 -8.20
CA HIS A 415 8.89 17.68 -8.64
C HIS A 415 9.93 16.72 -8.06
N ARG A 416 10.81 16.22 -8.92
CA ARG A 416 11.88 15.31 -8.53
C ARG A 416 13.21 15.77 -9.07
N THR A 417 14.22 15.80 -8.17
CA THR A 417 15.61 16.02 -8.55
C THR A 417 16.47 14.83 -8.12
N GLN A 418 17.60 14.65 -8.78
CA GLN A 418 18.67 13.76 -8.34
C GLN A 418 20.00 14.30 -8.83
N GLN A 419 20.85 14.67 -7.90
CA GLN A 419 22.17 15.29 -8.17
C GLN A 419 23.27 14.55 -7.43
N ARG A 420 24.48 14.60 -7.98
CA ARG A 420 25.68 14.08 -7.35
C ARG A 420 26.58 15.25 -6.98
N TYR A 421 27.11 15.21 -5.77
CA TYR A 421 27.97 16.23 -5.20
C TYR A 421 29.30 15.64 -4.73
N ASN A 422 30.36 16.41 -4.78
CA ASN A 422 31.60 16.06 -4.11
C ASN A 422 31.41 16.03 -2.60
N GLN A 423 32.28 15.30 -1.94
CA GLN A 423 32.41 15.26 -0.48
C GLN A 423 33.81 15.75 -0.06
N VAL A 424 33.94 16.23 1.15
CA VAL A 424 35.22 16.64 1.71
C VAL A 424 36.23 15.50 1.62
N GLY A 425 37.35 15.74 0.94
CA GLY A 425 38.36 14.73 0.66
C GLY A 425 37.96 13.62 -0.30
N GLY A 426 36.77 13.67 -0.88
CA GLY A 426 36.18 12.59 -1.67
C GLY A 426 35.81 11.35 -0.83
N SER A 427 35.85 11.47 0.52
CA SER A 427 35.68 10.36 1.48
C SER A 427 34.21 10.00 1.66
N PRO A 428 33.89 8.68 1.82
CA PRO A 428 32.53 8.22 2.15
C PRO A 428 31.93 8.83 3.42
N ASP A 429 32.76 9.23 4.39
CA ASP A 429 32.35 9.89 5.63
C ASP A 429 32.54 11.42 5.61
N GLY A 430 32.98 11.97 4.45
CA GLY A 430 33.17 13.40 4.28
C GLY A 430 31.83 14.15 4.19
N ALA A 431 31.76 15.34 4.76
CA ALA A 431 30.60 16.20 4.61
C ALA A 431 30.31 16.51 3.12
N PRO A 432 29.03 16.50 2.67
CA PRO A 432 28.68 16.83 1.30
C PRO A 432 28.98 18.30 0.98
N LEU A 433 29.53 18.55 -0.20
CA LEU A 433 29.84 19.87 -0.73
C LEU A 433 28.74 20.26 -1.72
N LEU A 434 27.59 20.75 -1.23
CA LEU A 434 26.42 21.08 -2.05
C LEU A 434 26.68 22.21 -3.05
N ASN A 435 27.78 22.93 -2.91
CA ASN A 435 28.27 23.95 -3.86
C ASN A 435 29.22 23.36 -4.92
N GLU A 436 29.51 22.06 -4.88
CA GLU A 436 30.32 21.34 -5.88
C GLU A 436 29.51 20.24 -6.56
N PRO A 437 28.49 20.57 -7.39
CA PRO A 437 27.75 19.58 -8.14
C PRO A 437 28.65 18.90 -9.17
N VAL A 438 28.56 17.57 -9.28
CA VAL A 438 29.35 16.76 -10.21
C VAL A 438 28.55 16.48 -11.48
N HIS A 439 27.33 16.02 -11.32
CA HIS A 439 26.38 15.86 -12.43
C HIS A 439 24.93 15.86 -11.92
N LEU A 440 23.99 16.10 -12.83
CA LEU A 440 22.58 16.22 -12.56
C LEU A 440 21.85 15.05 -13.23
N GLN A 441 21.63 13.99 -12.52
CA GLN A 441 21.06 12.76 -13.06
C GLN A 441 19.62 12.96 -13.55
N ARG A 442 18.79 13.74 -12.81
CA ARG A 442 17.42 14.08 -13.19
C ARG A 442 16.98 15.40 -12.55
N ASN A 443 16.09 16.10 -13.24
CA ASN A 443 15.35 17.26 -12.75
C ASN A 443 14.11 17.42 -13.64
N TYR A 444 12.97 16.97 -13.14
CA TYR A 444 11.70 17.05 -13.88
C TYR A 444 10.52 17.36 -12.96
N THR A 445 9.49 17.88 -13.57
CA THR A 445 8.16 18.04 -12.97
C THR A 445 7.18 17.12 -13.69
N SER A 446 6.21 16.57 -12.95
CA SER A 446 5.06 15.87 -13.51
C SER A 446 3.78 16.42 -12.92
N THR A 447 2.72 16.45 -13.74
CA THR A 447 1.37 16.75 -13.30
C THR A 447 0.45 15.65 -13.75
N ARG A 448 -0.53 15.30 -12.91
CA ARG A 448 -1.59 14.36 -13.23
C ARG A 448 -2.92 14.96 -12.85
N ASP A 449 -3.82 15.08 -13.83
CA ASP A 449 -5.22 15.42 -13.62
C ASP A 449 -6.07 14.17 -13.82
N THR A 450 -6.89 13.83 -12.82
CA THR A 450 -7.75 12.64 -12.82
C THR A 450 -9.19 13.06 -12.73
N VAL A 451 -10.03 12.47 -13.57
CA VAL A 451 -11.49 12.58 -13.54
C VAL A 451 -12.07 11.17 -13.55
N GLU A 452 -12.81 10.82 -12.52
CA GLU A 452 -13.57 9.57 -12.46
C GLU A 452 -15.03 9.90 -12.12
N PHE A 453 -15.98 9.24 -12.78
CA PHE A 453 -17.36 9.21 -12.33
C PHE A 453 -17.90 7.79 -12.34
N PHE A 454 -18.93 7.54 -11.54
CA PHE A 454 -19.60 6.25 -11.51
C PHE A 454 -21.10 6.42 -11.39
N VAL A 455 -21.81 5.39 -11.84
CA VAL A 455 -23.24 5.17 -11.58
C VAL A 455 -23.42 3.71 -11.18
N LYS A 456 -24.25 3.47 -10.16
CA LYS A 456 -24.57 2.13 -9.66
C LYS A 456 -26.03 2.07 -9.27
N ASP A 457 -26.69 0.97 -9.58
CA ASP A 457 -27.98 0.56 -9.03
C ASP A 457 -27.83 -0.79 -8.31
N THR A 458 -28.21 -0.84 -7.06
CA THR A 458 -28.35 -2.10 -6.30
C THR A 458 -29.83 -2.41 -6.19
N LEU A 459 -30.25 -3.49 -6.84
CA LEU A 459 -31.65 -3.99 -6.82
C LEU A 459 -31.80 -5.03 -5.71
N SER A 460 -32.76 -4.82 -4.81
CA SER A 460 -33.15 -5.79 -3.79
C SER A 460 -34.47 -6.46 -4.20
N LEU A 461 -34.41 -7.74 -4.53
CA LEU A 461 -35.49 -8.53 -5.10
C LEU A 461 -35.80 -9.76 -4.25
N LEU A 462 -36.95 -10.42 -4.50
CA LEU A 462 -37.36 -11.68 -3.84
C LEU A 462 -37.40 -11.54 -2.30
N ASP A 463 -38.01 -10.49 -1.80
CA ASP A 463 -38.03 -10.15 -0.37
C ASP A 463 -36.62 -10.05 0.23
N GLU A 464 -35.76 -9.28 -0.43
CA GLU A 464 -34.36 -9.00 -0.07
C GLU A 464 -33.41 -10.21 -0.12
N ARG A 465 -33.84 -11.32 -0.72
CA ARG A 465 -33.00 -12.51 -0.89
C ARG A 465 -32.08 -12.47 -2.10
N LEU A 466 -32.32 -11.56 -3.03
CA LEU A 466 -31.50 -11.39 -4.22
C LEU A 466 -31.13 -9.93 -4.38
N HIS A 467 -29.83 -9.65 -4.25
CA HIS A 467 -29.26 -8.34 -4.54
C HIS A 467 -28.50 -8.41 -5.85
N ILE A 468 -28.77 -7.45 -6.75
CA ILE A 468 -28.09 -7.34 -8.05
C ILE A 468 -27.47 -5.95 -8.13
N ASP A 469 -26.17 -5.89 -8.25
CA ASP A 469 -25.41 -4.67 -8.52
C ASP A 469 -25.21 -4.51 -10.03
N LEU A 470 -25.61 -3.36 -10.56
CA LEU A 470 -25.39 -2.95 -11.94
C LEU A 470 -24.74 -1.58 -11.93
N GLY A 471 -23.53 -1.47 -12.42
CA GLY A 471 -22.83 -0.19 -12.43
C GLY A 471 -21.75 -0.10 -13.48
N PHE A 472 -21.24 1.10 -13.65
CA PHE A 472 -20.03 1.36 -14.42
C PHE A 472 -19.32 2.59 -13.88
N LYS A 473 -18.03 2.68 -14.16
CA LYS A 473 -17.26 3.90 -13.99
C LYS A 473 -16.66 4.35 -15.33
N SER A 474 -16.33 5.63 -15.38
CA SER A 474 -15.54 6.23 -16.44
C SER A 474 -14.32 6.88 -15.80
N LEU A 475 -13.15 6.64 -16.36
CA LEU A 475 -11.88 7.17 -15.86
C LEU A 475 -11.14 7.87 -16.97
N SER A 476 -10.68 9.10 -16.72
CA SER A 476 -9.77 9.84 -17.58
C SER A 476 -8.61 10.39 -16.77
N VAL A 477 -7.40 10.18 -17.24
CA VAL A 477 -6.17 10.65 -16.59
C VAL A 477 -5.30 11.37 -17.61
N ASP A 478 -5.10 12.66 -17.41
CA ASP A 478 -4.17 13.50 -18.16
C ASP A 478 -2.83 13.56 -17.41
N TYR A 479 -1.75 13.17 -18.09
CA TYR A 479 -0.43 13.15 -17.51
C TYR A 479 0.58 13.96 -18.33
N ASN A 480 1.35 14.81 -17.64
CA ASN A 480 2.39 15.64 -18.25
C ASN A 480 3.68 15.50 -17.45
N ILE A 481 4.80 15.35 -18.16
CA ILE A 481 6.13 15.37 -17.57
C ILE A 481 7.04 16.29 -18.38
N GLN A 482 7.82 17.14 -17.71
CA GLN A 482 8.72 18.10 -18.33
C GLN A 482 10.06 18.12 -17.60
N GLY A 483 11.16 18.16 -18.34
CA GLY A 483 12.49 18.27 -17.79
C GLY A 483 13.35 17.04 -18.04
N TYR A 484 14.52 17.01 -17.43
CA TYR A 484 15.47 15.90 -17.55
C TYR A 484 15.04 14.76 -16.64
N ARG A 485 14.74 13.61 -17.23
CA ARG A 485 14.16 12.45 -16.53
C ARG A 485 15.22 11.42 -16.15
N ASN A 486 16.29 11.33 -16.95
CA ASN A 486 17.35 10.34 -16.78
C ASN A 486 18.63 10.80 -17.48
N PRO A 487 19.78 10.13 -17.31
CA PRO A 487 21.03 10.50 -17.97
C PRO A 487 20.97 10.55 -19.49
N ALA A 488 20.11 9.77 -20.15
CA ALA A 488 19.99 9.78 -21.61
C ALA A 488 19.43 11.11 -22.14
N ASP A 489 18.60 11.80 -21.39
CA ASP A 489 18.09 13.12 -21.76
C ASP A 489 19.21 14.17 -21.77
N PHE A 490 20.14 14.09 -20.82
CA PHE A 490 21.33 14.97 -20.79
C PHE A 490 22.28 14.66 -21.94
N ILE A 491 22.56 13.37 -22.20
CA ILE A 491 23.43 12.95 -23.31
C ILE A 491 22.85 13.45 -24.64
N ALA A 492 21.55 13.37 -24.81
CA ALA A 492 20.86 13.82 -26.04
C ALA A 492 20.64 15.35 -26.09
N SER A 493 21.10 16.10 -25.09
CA SER A 493 20.92 17.58 -25.00
C SER A 493 19.48 18.01 -25.13
N ARG A 494 18.53 17.28 -24.51
CA ARG A 494 17.13 17.62 -24.65
C ARG A 494 16.42 17.62 -23.31
N ARG A 495 15.40 18.49 -23.23
CA ARG A 495 14.42 18.55 -22.14
C ARG A 495 13.08 18.10 -22.71
N PRO A 496 12.75 16.82 -22.63
CA PRO A 496 11.51 16.32 -23.18
C PRO A 496 10.31 16.89 -22.43
N SER A 497 9.24 17.07 -23.19
CA SER A 497 7.89 17.31 -22.67
C SER A 497 7.02 16.19 -23.20
N ILE A 498 6.43 15.42 -22.30
CA ILE A 498 5.53 14.31 -22.62
C ILE A 498 4.16 14.68 -22.08
N SER A 499 3.15 14.56 -22.93
CA SER A 499 1.74 14.71 -22.55
C SER A 499 0.99 13.54 -23.12
N LYS A 500 0.23 12.85 -22.27
CA LYS A 500 -0.60 11.72 -22.68
C LYS A 500 -1.86 11.66 -21.84
N THR A 501 -2.97 11.34 -22.50
CA THR A 501 -4.26 11.06 -21.88
C THR A 501 -4.54 9.58 -22.03
N TRP A 502 -4.98 8.95 -20.95
CA TRP A 502 -5.60 7.63 -20.96
C TRP A 502 -7.04 7.78 -20.50
N GLU A 503 -7.94 7.19 -21.23
CA GLU A 503 -9.38 7.26 -20.91
C GLU A 503 -10.09 5.96 -21.27
N ASP A 504 -11.02 5.58 -20.40
CA ASP A 504 -12.06 4.61 -20.68
C ASP A 504 -13.38 5.12 -20.12
N ASN A 505 -14.34 5.26 -21.00
CA ASN A 505 -15.64 5.87 -20.66
C ASN A 505 -16.67 4.85 -20.16
N PHE A 506 -16.36 3.55 -20.23
CA PHE A 506 -17.32 2.52 -19.83
C PHE A 506 -16.61 1.28 -19.29
N LEU A 507 -16.37 1.27 -17.98
CA LEU A 507 -15.80 0.16 -17.21
C LEU A 507 -16.95 -0.49 -16.41
N PRO A 508 -17.62 -1.52 -16.96
CA PRO A 508 -18.79 -2.11 -16.34
C PRO A 508 -18.44 -2.94 -15.11
N GLN A 509 -19.36 -2.95 -14.16
CA GLN A 509 -19.38 -3.86 -13.02
C GLN A 509 -20.79 -4.41 -12.84
N VAL A 510 -20.89 -5.73 -12.78
CA VAL A 510 -22.14 -6.45 -12.51
C VAL A 510 -21.88 -7.46 -11.41
N GLY A 511 -22.77 -7.53 -10.45
CA GLY A 511 -22.68 -8.50 -9.37
C GLY A 511 -24.05 -9.00 -8.94
N ALA A 512 -24.12 -10.17 -8.34
CA ALA A 512 -25.31 -10.69 -7.74
C ALA A 512 -24.98 -11.46 -6.44
N VAL A 513 -25.82 -11.29 -5.44
CA VAL A 513 -25.81 -12.05 -4.20
C VAL A 513 -27.18 -12.69 -4.02
N PHE A 514 -27.20 -13.98 -3.77
CA PHE A 514 -28.43 -14.72 -3.51
C PHE A 514 -28.35 -15.44 -2.16
N ASP A 515 -29.26 -15.08 -1.27
CA ASP A 515 -29.46 -15.75 0.00
C ASP A 515 -30.25 -17.04 -0.22
N VAL A 516 -29.53 -18.16 -0.27
CA VAL A 516 -30.14 -19.50 -0.36
C VAL A 516 -31.06 -19.72 0.83
N ASN A 517 -30.61 -19.30 2.00
CA ASN A 517 -31.35 -19.25 3.25
C ASN A 517 -30.64 -18.24 4.19
N SER A 518 -31.13 -18.08 5.44
CA SER A 518 -30.55 -17.16 6.44
C SER A 518 -29.10 -17.48 6.87
N ARG A 519 -28.47 -18.51 6.32
CA ARG A 519 -27.13 -18.97 6.71
C ARG A 519 -26.20 -19.25 5.54
N ASP A 520 -26.74 -19.29 4.34
CA ASP A 520 -26.02 -19.67 3.13
C ASP A 520 -26.26 -18.66 2.03
N GLN A 521 -25.18 -18.21 1.42
CA GLN A 521 -25.21 -17.18 0.40
C GLN A 521 -24.32 -17.60 -0.79
N ILE A 522 -24.78 -17.35 -2.00
CA ILE A 522 -23.98 -17.50 -3.22
C ILE A 522 -23.85 -16.13 -3.85
N PHE A 523 -22.68 -15.81 -4.35
CA PHE A 523 -22.44 -14.58 -5.08
C PHE A 523 -21.63 -14.80 -6.35
N ALA A 524 -21.77 -13.88 -7.30
CA ALA A 524 -20.95 -13.83 -8.49
C ALA A 524 -20.75 -12.39 -8.91
N SER A 525 -19.61 -12.07 -9.51
CA SER A 525 -19.31 -10.74 -10.04
C SER A 525 -18.50 -10.78 -11.32
N TYR A 526 -18.65 -9.72 -12.08
CA TYR A 526 -17.90 -9.37 -13.28
C TYR A 526 -17.50 -7.91 -13.21
N SER A 527 -16.24 -7.57 -13.54
CA SER A 527 -15.82 -6.19 -13.68
C SER A 527 -14.75 -6.01 -14.74
N GLU A 528 -14.77 -4.86 -15.40
CA GLU A 528 -13.67 -4.34 -16.20
C GLU A 528 -13.04 -3.14 -15.50
N ASN A 529 -11.73 -3.03 -15.56
CA ASN A 529 -11.00 -1.94 -14.92
C ASN A 529 -9.85 -1.49 -15.80
N MET A 530 -9.53 -0.20 -15.71
CA MET A 530 -8.35 0.41 -16.30
C MET A 530 -7.55 1.07 -15.20
N ALA A 531 -6.23 0.95 -15.24
CA ALA A 531 -5.35 1.61 -14.30
C ALA A 531 -4.09 2.15 -14.98
N LEU A 532 -3.59 3.24 -14.41
CA LEU A 532 -2.22 3.66 -14.61
C LEU A 532 -1.38 3.15 -13.44
N PRO A 533 -0.16 2.71 -13.70
CA PRO A 533 0.78 2.41 -12.63
C PRO A 533 1.00 3.64 -11.76
N ARG A 534 1.12 3.40 -10.48
CA ARG A 534 1.26 4.46 -9.48
C ARG A 534 2.57 5.20 -9.55
N GLY A 535 3.59 4.69 -10.15
CA GLY A 535 4.84 5.36 -10.44
C GLY A 535 4.91 5.84 -11.88
N ALA A 536 3.82 6.43 -12.43
CA ALA A 536 3.78 6.83 -13.83
C ALA A 536 4.92 7.77 -14.23
N ASP A 537 5.33 8.69 -13.37
CA ASP A 537 6.52 9.51 -13.58
C ASP A 537 7.82 8.71 -13.61
N ASP A 538 7.95 7.64 -12.82
CA ASP A 538 9.09 6.73 -12.88
C ASP A 538 9.08 5.93 -14.20
N ILE A 539 7.91 5.53 -14.70
CA ILE A 539 7.77 4.90 -16.01
C ILE A 539 8.31 5.81 -17.09
N PHE A 540 7.87 7.06 -17.12
CA PHE A 540 8.31 8.04 -18.10
C PHE A 540 9.75 8.50 -17.88
N SER A 541 10.23 8.53 -16.63
CA SER A 541 11.61 8.90 -16.34
C SER A 541 12.60 7.88 -16.90
N ALA A 542 12.24 6.60 -16.91
CA ALA A 542 13.06 5.52 -17.43
C ALA A 542 12.85 5.28 -18.93
N ALA A 543 11.74 5.76 -19.53
CA ALA A 543 11.43 5.50 -20.93
C ALA A 543 12.49 6.08 -21.86
N SER A 544 12.93 5.26 -22.82
CA SER A 544 13.78 5.73 -23.92
C SER A 544 12.95 6.60 -24.87
N PRO A 545 13.53 7.67 -25.45
CA PRO A 545 12.86 8.45 -26.48
C PRO A 545 12.43 7.65 -27.70
N ALA A 546 13.07 6.52 -27.94
CA ALA A 546 12.75 5.63 -29.07
C ALA A 546 11.73 4.55 -28.70
N ALA A 547 11.41 4.36 -27.40
CA ALA A 547 10.38 3.42 -26.97
C ALA A 547 9.01 4.12 -26.99
N PRO A 548 7.95 3.45 -27.44
CA PRO A 548 6.59 3.96 -27.26
C PRO A 548 6.32 4.16 -25.78
N GLY A 549 5.60 5.22 -25.44
CA GLY A 549 5.14 5.43 -24.06
C GLY A 549 4.28 4.24 -23.62
N PRO A 550 4.23 3.93 -22.31
CA PRO A 550 3.42 2.82 -21.81
C PRO A 550 1.93 3.06 -22.07
N GLU A 551 1.22 2.00 -22.37
CA GLU A 551 -0.25 1.99 -22.46
C GLU A 551 -0.82 1.70 -21.06
N ALA A 552 -2.07 2.14 -20.82
CA ALA A 552 -2.78 1.78 -19.60
C ALA A 552 -2.98 0.26 -19.53
N GLU A 553 -2.91 -0.27 -18.32
CA GLU A 553 -3.30 -1.66 -18.07
C GLU A 553 -4.82 -1.76 -18.00
N THR A 554 -5.37 -2.86 -18.51
CA THR A 554 -6.77 -3.22 -18.30
C THR A 554 -6.89 -4.60 -17.69
N SER A 555 -7.98 -4.84 -16.98
CA SER A 555 -8.32 -6.15 -16.43
C SER A 555 -9.79 -6.47 -16.63
N THR A 556 -10.06 -7.76 -16.84
CA THR A 556 -11.39 -8.36 -16.77
C THR A 556 -11.40 -9.37 -15.64
N ASN A 557 -12.27 -9.18 -14.64
CA ASN A 557 -12.35 -10.03 -13.45
C ASN A 557 -13.68 -10.77 -13.40
N TRP A 558 -13.62 -12.06 -13.09
CA TRP A 558 -14.76 -12.94 -12.82
C TRP A 558 -14.58 -13.60 -11.48
N GLU A 559 -15.63 -13.60 -10.67
CA GLU A 559 -15.68 -14.29 -9.40
C GLU A 559 -16.99 -15.05 -9.21
N ILE A 560 -16.91 -16.17 -8.55
CA ILE A 560 -18.06 -16.88 -8.01
C ILE A 560 -17.70 -17.42 -6.64
N GLY A 561 -18.58 -17.24 -5.68
CA GLY A 561 -18.32 -17.69 -4.32
C GLY A 561 -19.56 -18.17 -3.58
N TYR A 562 -19.28 -18.89 -2.50
CA TYR A 562 -20.28 -19.35 -1.54
C TYR A 562 -19.83 -18.96 -0.14
N ARG A 563 -20.77 -18.48 0.68
CA ARG A 563 -20.55 -18.11 2.08
C ARG A 563 -21.51 -18.92 2.95
N ALA A 564 -21.00 -19.40 4.08
CA ALA A 564 -21.76 -20.12 5.09
C ALA A 564 -21.57 -19.45 6.46
N ASN A 565 -22.66 -19.19 7.14
CA ASN A 565 -22.67 -18.62 8.49
C ASN A 565 -23.43 -19.54 9.45
N ARG A 566 -22.73 -20.11 10.41
CA ARG A 566 -23.27 -21.00 11.45
C ARG A 566 -22.85 -20.44 12.82
N PRO A 567 -23.57 -20.74 13.89
CA PRO A 567 -23.19 -20.27 15.23
C PRO A 567 -21.76 -20.65 15.66
N THR A 568 -21.23 -21.75 15.11
CA THR A 568 -19.91 -22.27 15.47
C THR A 568 -18.94 -22.32 14.31
N PHE A 569 -19.38 -21.96 13.11
CA PHE A 569 -18.57 -22.10 11.91
C PHE A 569 -18.95 -21.07 10.85
N ASN A 570 -17.97 -20.31 10.38
CA ASN A 570 -18.09 -19.39 9.28
C ASN A 570 -17.10 -19.77 8.18
N ALA A 571 -17.51 -19.77 6.94
CA ALA A 571 -16.62 -20.07 5.83
C ALA A 571 -17.02 -19.36 4.54
N SER A 572 -16.03 -19.11 3.69
CA SER A 572 -16.19 -18.64 2.33
C SER A 572 -15.29 -19.43 1.39
N ILE A 573 -15.81 -19.78 0.22
CA ILE A 573 -15.03 -20.37 -0.88
C ILE A 573 -15.28 -19.51 -2.10
N VAL A 574 -14.22 -19.11 -2.79
CA VAL A 574 -14.28 -18.26 -3.98
C VAL A 574 -13.42 -18.89 -5.07
N ALA A 575 -13.96 -18.96 -6.28
CA ALA A 575 -13.16 -19.21 -7.49
C ALA A 575 -13.13 -17.96 -8.34
N TYR A 576 -12.00 -17.68 -8.95
CA TYR A 576 -11.80 -16.47 -9.73
C TYR A 576 -10.99 -16.70 -11.00
N GLN A 577 -11.19 -15.79 -11.97
CA GLN A 577 -10.36 -15.66 -13.15
C GLN A 577 -10.17 -14.16 -13.47
N THR A 578 -8.93 -13.77 -13.75
CA THR A 578 -8.56 -12.43 -14.18
C THR A 578 -7.76 -12.51 -15.48
N SER A 579 -8.13 -11.68 -16.44
CA SER A 579 -7.36 -11.44 -17.66
C SER A 579 -6.84 -10.02 -17.65
N PHE A 580 -5.54 -9.86 -17.87
CA PHE A 580 -4.88 -8.57 -18.00
C PHE A 580 -4.47 -8.35 -19.45
N GLU A 581 -4.64 -7.11 -19.92
CA GLU A 581 -4.07 -6.64 -21.17
C GLU A 581 -3.09 -5.50 -20.88
N ASN A 582 -2.08 -5.37 -21.73
CA ASN A 582 -1.01 -4.37 -21.58
C ASN A 582 -0.35 -4.38 -20.19
N ARG A 583 -0.18 -5.57 -19.58
CA ARG A 583 0.37 -5.66 -18.24
C ARG A 583 1.70 -4.95 -18.13
N LEU A 584 1.82 -4.05 -17.17
CA LEU A 584 3.06 -3.35 -16.83
C LEU A 584 3.87 -4.14 -15.82
N GLN A 585 5.11 -4.38 -16.16
CA GLN A 585 6.04 -5.11 -15.30
C GLN A 585 7.33 -4.31 -15.12
N ALA A 586 7.78 -4.21 -13.88
CA ALA A 586 9.04 -3.57 -13.53
C ALA A 586 10.20 -4.54 -13.71
N PHE A 587 11.33 -4.05 -14.21
CA PHE A 587 12.60 -4.78 -14.22
C PHE A 587 13.80 -3.82 -14.20
N ALA A 588 14.90 -4.26 -13.62
CA ALA A 588 16.12 -3.47 -13.55
C ALA A 588 16.95 -3.64 -14.84
N ALA A 589 17.38 -2.54 -15.43
CA ALA A 589 18.26 -2.52 -16.59
C ALA A 589 19.18 -1.29 -16.58
N VAL A 590 20.28 -1.35 -17.35
CA VAL A 590 21.18 -0.21 -17.51
C VAL A 590 20.57 0.80 -18.49
N VAL A 591 20.55 2.06 -18.10
CA VAL A 591 20.08 3.15 -18.97
C VAL A 591 20.99 3.25 -20.19
N PRO A 592 20.47 3.22 -21.44
CA PRO A 592 21.27 3.30 -22.64
C PRO A 592 22.20 4.54 -22.66
N GLY A 593 23.48 4.32 -22.94
CA GLY A 593 24.49 5.39 -22.96
C GLY A 593 24.99 5.84 -21.56
N SER A 594 24.60 5.16 -20.51
CA SER A 594 25.00 5.41 -19.12
C SER A 594 25.53 4.14 -18.47
N SER A 595 26.19 4.27 -17.32
CA SER A 595 26.53 3.16 -16.44
C SER A 595 25.55 3.00 -15.26
N THR A 596 24.47 3.80 -15.26
CA THR A 596 23.45 3.81 -14.20
C THR A 596 22.41 2.74 -14.46
N THR A 597 22.10 1.91 -13.46
CA THR A 597 20.99 0.97 -13.49
C THR A 597 19.75 1.66 -12.94
N GLU A 598 18.64 1.54 -13.66
CA GLU A 598 17.33 2.09 -13.31
C GLU A 598 16.27 0.99 -13.38
N THR A 599 15.15 1.19 -12.72
CA THR A 599 13.98 0.34 -12.88
C THR A 599 13.15 0.84 -14.08
N PHE A 600 12.93 -0.03 -15.03
CA PHE A 600 12.08 0.22 -16.19
C PHE A 600 10.72 -0.44 -15.98
N TYR A 601 9.69 0.22 -16.49
CA TYR A 601 8.33 -0.31 -16.54
C TYR A 601 7.93 -0.41 -18.00
N GLN A 602 7.54 -1.59 -18.46
CA GLN A 602 7.11 -1.80 -19.83
C GLN A 602 5.91 -2.74 -19.89
N ASN A 603 5.05 -2.53 -20.88
CA ASN A 603 3.97 -3.45 -21.17
C ASN A 603 4.55 -4.78 -21.69
N VAL A 604 4.28 -5.87 -20.98
CA VAL A 604 4.80 -7.22 -21.31
C VAL A 604 3.76 -8.10 -22.02
N GLY A 605 2.64 -7.51 -22.45
CA GLY A 605 1.54 -8.22 -23.11
C GLY A 605 0.45 -8.68 -22.14
N ALA A 606 -0.30 -9.69 -22.53
CA ALA A 606 -1.40 -10.22 -21.75
C ALA A 606 -0.93 -11.22 -20.69
N VAL A 607 -1.65 -11.25 -19.57
CA VAL A 607 -1.49 -12.22 -18.48
C VAL A 607 -2.86 -12.79 -18.15
N LYS A 608 -2.93 -14.10 -17.90
CA LYS A 608 -4.11 -14.74 -17.32
C LYS A 608 -3.80 -15.29 -15.94
N ALA A 609 -4.72 -15.03 -15.01
CA ALA A 609 -4.67 -15.59 -13.68
C ALA A 609 -5.98 -16.28 -13.33
N HIS A 610 -5.88 -17.37 -12.58
CA HIS A 610 -7.05 -18.06 -12.03
C HIS A 610 -6.68 -18.77 -10.74
N GLY A 611 -7.68 -19.03 -9.92
CA GLY A 611 -7.44 -19.71 -8.67
C GLY A 611 -8.70 -19.91 -7.84
N ALA A 612 -8.46 -20.35 -6.62
CA ALA A 612 -9.50 -20.53 -5.62
C ALA A 612 -8.99 -20.12 -4.24
N GLU A 613 -9.88 -19.58 -3.45
CA GLU A 613 -9.63 -19.15 -2.08
C GLU A 613 -10.63 -19.78 -1.13
N PHE A 614 -10.15 -20.22 0.00
CA PHE A 614 -10.94 -20.66 1.15
C PHE A 614 -10.59 -19.77 2.34
N SER A 615 -11.61 -19.36 3.06
CA SER A 615 -11.46 -18.70 4.35
C SER A 615 -12.47 -19.26 5.32
N GLY A 616 -12.04 -19.58 6.54
CA GLY A 616 -12.94 -20.20 7.51
C GLY A 616 -12.53 -19.94 8.94
N GLN A 617 -13.54 -19.93 9.81
CA GLN A 617 -13.40 -19.86 11.25
C GLN A 617 -14.30 -20.90 11.90
N TRP A 618 -13.79 -21.60 12.91
CA TRP A 618 -14.51 -22.64 13.62
C TRP A 618 -14.32 -22.52 15.13
N LYS A 619 -15.42 -22.41 15.86
CA LYS A 619 -15.51 -22.35 17.32
C LYS A 619 -16.29 -23.55 17.85
N PRO A 620 -15.63 -24.71 18.08
CA PRO A 620 -16.32 -25.94 18.47
C PRO A 620 -16.95 -25.85 19.87
N GLU A 621 -18.22 -26.18 19.98
CA GLU A 621 -18.98 -26.14 21.25
C GLU A 621 -18.38 -27.05 22.33
N PHE A 622 -17.83 -28.21 21.93
CA PHE A 622 -17.26 -29.19 22.88
C PHE A 622 -15.98 -28.68 23.59
N LEU A 623 -15.39 -27.57 23.12
CA LEU A 623 -14.29 -26.84 23.79
C LEU A 623 -14.80 -25.66 24.66
N GLY A 624 -16.12 -25.65 24.95
CA GLY A 624 -16.73 -24.67 25.84
C GLY A 624 -16.67 -23.23 25.32
N GLY A 625 -16.50 -23.04 24.02
CA GLY A 625 -16.39 -21.71 23.38
C GLY A 625 -15.09 -20.96 23.69
N LYS A 626 -14.11 -21.64 24.29
CA LYS A 626 -12.81 -21.04 24.69
C LYS A 626 -11.70 -21.18 23.64
N VAL A 627 -11.92 -22.02 22.64
CA VAL A 627 -10.95 -22.25 21.57
C VAL A 627 -11.61 -22.03 20.23
N TYR A 628 -10.94 -21.32 19.36
CA TYR A 628 -11.37 -21.21 17.98
C TYR A 628 -10.18 -21.27 17.02
N PHE A 629 -10.49 -21.73 15.81
CA PHE A 629 -9.55 -21.97 14.74
C PHE A 629 -9.90 -21.05 13.58
N ASN A 630 -8.90 -20.49 12.94
CA ASN A 630 -9.03 -19.78 11.68
C ASN A 630 -8.11 -20.39 10.63
N SER A 631 -8.51 -20.34 9.36
CA SER A 631 -7.69 -20.80 8.26
C SER A 631 -8.06 -20.07 6.97
N ASN A 632 -7.05 -19.57 6.27
CA ASN A 632 -7.16 -19.00 4.94
C ASN A 632 -6.20 -19.77 4.01
N LEU A 633 -6.70 -20.22 2.87
CA LEU A 633 -5.93 -20.96 1.88
C LEU A 633 -6.20 -20.36 0.50
N SER A 634 -5.17 -20.02 -0.22
CA SER A 634 -5.27 -19.53 -1.60
C SER A 634 -4.41 -20.37 -2.53
N TYR A 635 -4.99 -20.75 -3.63
CA TYR A 635 -4.34 -21.36 -4.79
C TYR A 635 -4.40 -20.39 -5.95
N ASN A 636 -3.26 -20.05 -6.54
CA ASN A 636 -3.15 -18.98 -7.53
C ASN A 636 -2.19 -19.37 -8.66
N ILE A 637 -2.65 -19.26 -9.89
CA ILE A 637 -1.86 -19.42 -11.11
C ILE A 637 -1.92 -18.15 -11.92
N ALA A 638 -0.77 -17.59 -12.29
CA ALA A 638 -0.65 -16.46 -13.17
C ALA A 638 0.39 -16.73 -14.26
N GLU A 639 0.01 -16.57 -15.54
CA GLU A 639 0.85 -16.93 -16.70
C GLU A 639 0.85 -15.85 -17.76
N PHE A 640 2.03 -15.55 -18.30
CA PHE A 640 2.16 -14.70 -19.48
C PHE A 640 1.51 -15.39 -20.69
N GLN A 641 0.79 -14.64 -21.49
CA GLN A 641 0.18 -15.15 -22.73
C GLN A 641 1.02 -14.83 -23.96
N ASP A 642 1.85 -13.78 -23.89
CA ASP A 642 2.67 -13.29 -24.99
C ASP A 642 4.15 -13.39 -24.68
N ASN A 643 4.97 -13.38 -25.72
CA ASN A 643 6.41 -13.20 -25.59
C ASN A 643 6.74 -11.71 -25.41
N PHE A 644 7.78 -11.41 -24.64
CA PHE A 644 8.23 -10.04 -24.40
C PHE A 644 9.58 -9.78 -25.08
N ALA A 645 9.60 -8.85 -26.02
CA ALA A 645 10.79 -8.54 -26.83
C ALA A 645 11.43 -9.81 -27.42
N THR A 646 12.67 -10.12 -27.02
CA THR A 646 13.39 -11.34 -27.47
C THR A 646 13.21 -12.51 -26.51
N PHE A 647 12.49 -12.35 -25.42
CA PHE A 647 12.31 -13.38 -24.40
C PHE A 647 11.06 -14.22 -24.67
N ALA A 648 11.25 -15.54 -24.75
CA ALA A 648 10.16 -16.50 -24.88
C ALA A 648 9.52 -16.74 -23.49
N ILE A 649 8.54 -15.93 -23.13
CA ILE A 649 7.87 -15.99 -21.84
C ILE A 649 6.40 -16.45 -21.91
N ALA A 650 5.83 -16.57 -23.08
CA ALA A 650 4.48 -17.11 -23.23
C ALA A 650 4.37 -18.49 -22.56
N GLY A 651 3.35 -18.66 -21.70
CA GLY A 651 3.16 -19.85 -20.87
C GLY A 651 4.08 -19.95 -19.64
N LYS A 652 4.93 -18.96 -19.39
CA LYS A 652 5.72 -18.88 -18.13
C LYS A 652 4.91 -18.24 -17.02
N ARG A 653 5.22 -18.65 -15.78
CA ARG A 653 4.62 -18.05 -14.58
C ARG A 653 5.08 -16.60 -14.42
N VAL A 654 4.16 -15.75 -14.02
CA VAL A 654 4.50 -14.38 -13.60
C VAL A 654 5.30 -14.46 -12.29
N PRO A 655 6.49 -13.84 -12.22
CA PRO A 655 7.33 -13.94 -11.04
C PRO A 655 6.74 -13.24 -9.83
N ASP A 656 7.18 -13.68 -8.64
CA ASP A 656 6.80 -13.18 -7.31
C ASP A 656 5.34 -13.42 -6.90
N PHE A 657 4.63 -14.34 -7.57
CA PHE A 657 3.32 -14.80 -7.15
C PHE A 657 3.38 -16.26 -6.68
N PRO A 658 3.15 -16.54 -5.37
CA PRO A 658 3.15 -17.90 -4.86
C PRO A 658 1.95 -18.69 -5.39
N GLU A 659 2.15 -19.96 -5.73
CA GLU A 659 1.06 -20.83 -6.13
C GLU A 659 0.14 -21.16 -4.94
N TRP A 660 0.74 -21.39 -3.77
CA TRP A 660 0.03 -21.67 -2.53
C TRP A 660 0.38 -20.65 -1.46
N LEU A 661 -0.62 -20.10 -0.85
CA LEU A 661 -0.54 -19.26 0.34
C LEU A 661 -1.52 -19.79 1.37
N TRP A 662 -1.03 -20.11 2.56
CA TRP A 662 -1.86 -20.55 3.68
C TRP A 662 -1.52 -19.75 4.93
N THR A 663 -2.55 -19.29 5.63
CA THR A 663 -2.46 -18.74 6.98
C THR A 663 -3.49 -19.47 7.86
N GLY A 664 -3.12 -19.77 9.08
CA GLY A 664 -4.06 -20.39 10.00
C GLY A 664 -3.57 -20.25 11.44
N GLY A 665 -4.51 -20.30 12.36
CA GLY A 665 -4.20 -20.13 13.77
C GLY A 665 -5.21 -20.76 14.70
N VAL A 666 -4.81 -20.85 15.97
CA VAL A 666 -5.65 -21.25 17.07
C VAL A 666 -5.60 -20.17 18.14
N THR A 667 -6.76 -19.75 18.60
CA THR A 667 -6.90 -18.81 19.72
C THR A 667 -7.53 -19.55 20.90
N PHE A 668 -6.96 -19.29 22.08
CA PHE A 668 -7.41 -19.88 23.34
C PHE A 668 -7.66 -18.78 24.37
N GLU A 669 -8.89 -18.74 24.88
CA GLU A 669 -9.36 -17.81 25.92
C GLU A 669 -9.68 -18.61 27.20
N PRO A 670 -8.67 -18.94 28.03
CA PRO A 670 -8.88 -19.76 29.23
C PRO A 670 -9.81 -19.14 30.25
N VAL A 671 -9.65 -17.82 30.44
CA VAL A 671 -10.43 -16.98 31.34
C VAL A 671 -10.67 -15.61 30.70
N GLU A 672 -11.67 -14.90 31.15
CA GLU A 672 -11.88 -13.52 30.75
C GLU A 672 -10.65 -12.68 31.02
N GLY A 673 -10.25 -11.85 30.07
CA GLY A 673 -9.06 -11.00 30.15
C GLY A 673 -7.73 -11.69 29.82
N ALA A 674 -7.73 -12.96 29.38
CA ALA A 674 -6.51 -13.63 28.91
C ALA A 674 -6.77 -14.31 27.57
N VAL A 675 -6.03 -13.90 26.52
CA VAL A 675 -6.11 -14.45 25.18
C VAL A 675 -4.73 -14.90 24.73
N PHE A 676 -4.62 -16.14 24.29
CA PHE A 676 -3.42 -16.69 23.67
C PHE A 676 -3.72 -17.07 22.22
N ASN A 677 -2.88 -16.67 21.29
CA ASN A 677 -2.96 -17.09 19.89
C ASN A 677 -1.63 -17.70 19.44
N LEU A 678 -1.73 -18.74 18.63
CA LEU A 678 -0.63 -19.30 17.86
C LEU A 678 -1.07 -19.42 16.41
N SER A 679 -0.33 -18.80 15.52
CA SER A 679 -0.61 -18.79 14.08
C SER A 679 0.60 -19.26 13.26
N ALA A 680 0.31 -19.70 12.04
CA ALA A 680 1.31 -20.10 11.06
C ALA A 680 0.97 -19.50 9.70
N ARG A 681 2.00 -19.14 8.92
CA ARG A 681 1.89 -18.67 7.55
C ARG A 681 2.85 -19.45 6.67
N HIS A 682 2.31 -20.07 5.61
CA HIS A 682 3.08 -20.79 4.61
C HIS A 682 2.97 -20.10 3.25
N ILE A 683 4.11 -19.91 2.60
CA ILE A 683 4.22 -19.40 1.23
C ILE A 683 5.02 -20.42 0.42
N SER A 684 4.46 -20.87 -0.71
CA SER A 684 5.18 -21.77 -1.63
C SER A 684 6.34 -21.06 -2.33
N SER A 685 7.16 -21.82 -3.05
CA SER A 685 8.20 -21.29 -3.91
C SER A 685 7.63 -20.31 -4.95
N ARG A 686 8.47 -19.35 -5.39
CA ARG A 686 8.11 -18.32 -6.37
C ARG A 686 9.22 -18.16 -7.39
N PHE A 687 8.88 -18.08 -8.67
CA PHE A 687 9.82 -17.66 -9.69
C PHE A 687 10.23 -16.19 -9.48
N THR A 688 11.45 -15.86 -9.85
CA THR A 688 12.06 -14.55 -9.61
C THR A 688 12.38 -13.78 -10.88
N ASN A 689 12.28 -14.44 -12.04
CA ASN A 689 12.48 -13.82 -13.33
C ASN A 689 11.46 -14.30 -14.37
N PHE A 690 11.31 -13.55 -15.45
CA PHE A 690 10.27 -13.80 -16.47
C PHE A 690 10.46 -15.13 -17.20
N VAL A 691 11.69 -15.57 -17.39
CA VAL A 691 11.98 -16.84 -18.07
C VAL A 691 11.88 -18.07 -17.16
N ASN A 692 11.56 -17.87 -15.87
CA ASN A 692 11.42 -18.90 -14.84
C ASN A 692 12.68 -19.78 -14.67
N SER A 693 13.86 -19.19 -14.78
CA SER A 693 15.14 -19.90 -14.59
C SER A 693 15.66 -19.85 -13.16
N GLU A 694 15.06 -19.06 -12.30
CA GLU A 694 15.38 -18.93 -10.87
C GLU A 694 14.08 -18.83 -10.06
N GLU A 695 14.07 -19.46 -8.87
CA GLU A 695 12.96 -19.39 -7.91
C GLU A 695 13.46 -19.24 -6.47
N THR A 696 12.61 -18.73 -5.57
CA THR A 696 12.85 -18.80 -4.10
C THR A 696 12.31 -20.12 -3.58
N ASP A 697 12.88 -20.62 -2.47
CA ASP A 697 12.28 -21.71 -1.71
C ASP A 697 10.99 -21.23 -1.02
N GLY A 698 10.04 -22.15 -0.79
CA GLY A 698 8.89 -21.92 0.06
C GLY A 698 9.32 -21.91 1.54
N TYR A 699 8.53 -21.26 2.39
CA TYR A 699 8.83 -21.17 3.81
C TYR A 699 7.55 -21.15 4.67
N THR A 700 7.71 -21.45 5.98
CA THR A 700 6.62 -21.38 6.97
C THR A 700 7.11 -20.67 8.21
N ILE A 701 6.43 -19.58 8.58
CA ILE A 701 6.71 -18.86 9.82
C ILE A 701 5.58 -19.06 10.82
N TYR A 702 5.95 -19.08 12.10
CA TYR A 702 5.01 -19.22 13.22
C TYR A 702 5.07 -17.97 14.09
N ASN A 703 3.89 -17.44 14.44
CA ASN A 703 3.76 -16.25 15.29
C ASN A 703 2.85 -16.57 16.47
N ALA A 704 3.03 -15.86 17.57
CA ALA A 704 2.15 -15.99 18.73
C ALA A 704 1.96 -14.63 19.41
N TYR A 705 0.81 -14.47 20.07
CA TYR A 705 0.64 -13.39 21.03
C TYR A 705 -0.07 -13.88 22.30
N LEU A 706 0.19 -13.16 23.38
CA LEU A 706 -0.50 -13.28 24.66
C LEU A 706 -1.01 -11.89 25.07
N ASP A 707 -2.32 -11.78 25.24
CA ASP A 707 -3.01 -10.60 25.74
C ASP A 707 -3.52 -10.83 27.16
N LEU A 708 -3.26 -9.89 28.05
CA LEU A 708 -3.67 -9.95 29.46
C LEU A 708 -4.26 -8.60 29.88
N GLY A 709 -5.26 -8.64 30.76
CA GLY A 709 -5.76 -7.46 31.46
C GLY A 709 -7.08 -6.87 30.94
N ASP A 710 -7.76 -7.54 30.03
CA ASP A 710 -9.09 -7.11 29.62
C ASP A 710 -10.04 -7.12 30.83
N GLY A 711 -10.71 -5.98 31.07
CA GLY A 711 -11.53 -5.78 32.27
C GLY A 711 -10.77 -5.47 33.56
N PHE A 712 -9.44 -5.28 33.51
CA PHE A 712 -8.66 -4.88 34.68
C PHE A 712 -8.43 -3.36 34.70
N GLY A 713 -8.96 -2.68 35.71
CA GLY A 713 -8.76 -1.24 35.93
C GLY A 713 -8.03 -0.97 37.24
N ALA A 714 -7.27 0.14 37.32
CA ALA A 714 -6.59 0.57 38.54
C ALA A 714 -6.38 2.10 38.58
N GLY A 715 -6.75 2.71 39.69
CA GLY A 715 -6.58 4.16 39.88
C GLY A 715 -7.46 4.96 38.91
N PRO A 716 -6.88 5.89 38.14
CA PRO A 716 -7.63 6.68 37.16
C PRO A 716 -7.84 5.91 35.82
N PHE A 717 -7.28 4.72 35.69
CA PHE A 717 -7.35 3.93 34.46
C PHE A 717 -8.50 2.93 34.56
N GLU A 718 -9.39 3.00 33.58
CA GLU A 718 -10.52 2.08 33.45
C GLU A 718 -10.05 0.71 32.97
N GLN A 719 -9.00 0.69 32.15
CA GLN A 719 -8.42 -0.54 31.62
C GLN A 719 -6.90 -0.47 31.53
N ILE A 720 -6.22 -1.51 31.96
CA ILE A 720 -4.76 -1.73 31.80
C ILE A 720 -4.57 -3.06 31.14
N LYS A 721 -3.89 -3.08 29.98
CA LYS A 721 -3.60 -4.27 29.19
C LYS A 721 -2.10 -4.45 28.99
N ALA A 722 -1.64 -5.69 29.07
CA ALA A 722 -0.28 -6.09 28.71
C ALA A 722 -0.32 -7.10 27.57
N ARG A 723 0.53 -6.90 26.57
CA ARG A 723 0.64 -7.80 25.42
C ARG A 723 2.07 -8.21 25.18
N VAL A 724 2.25 -9.45 24.76
CA VAL A 724 3.51 -9.96 24.21
C VAL A 724 3.23 -10.53 22.83
N ASN A 725 3.91 -10.02 21.81
CA ASN A 725 3.93 -10.57 20.45
C ASN A 725 5.29 -11.23 20.20
N VAL A 726 5.26 -12.38 19.54
CA VAL A 726 6.46 -13.10 19.08
C VAL A 726 6.26 -13.45 17.62
N ASP A 727 7.03 -12.84 16.74
CA ASP A 727 7.01 -13.12 15.31
C ASP A 727 8.19 -14.02 14.93
N ASN A 728 7.96 -14.92 13.97
CA ASN A 728 8.93 -15.90 13.50
C ASN A 728 9.55 -16.72 14.67
N ILE A 729 8.70 -17.40 15.45
CA ILE A 729 9.09 -18.12 16.69
C ILE A 729 10.26 -19.08 16.49
N LEU A 730 10.29 -19.77 15.33
CA LEU A 730 11.33 -20.77 15.03
C LEU A 730 12.60 -20.15 14.44
N ASP A 731 12.62 -18.83 14.26
CA ASP A 731 13.72 -18.08 13.62
C ASP A 731 14.02 -18.60 12.20
N GLU A 732 12.95 -18.91 11.45
CA GLU A 732 13.04 -19.37 10.06
C GLU A 732 13.80 -18.37 9.20
N ASP A 733 14.70 -18.86 8.39
CA ASP A 733 15.57 -18.08 7.52
C ASP A 733 15.06 -18.16 6.08
N TYR A 734 14.56 -17.05 5.53
CA TYR A 734 13.89 -17.03 4.24
C TYR A 734 14.18 -15.76 3.43
N LEU A 735 13.98 -15.87 2.09
CA LEU A 735 14.05 -14.73 1.18
C LEU A 735 12.65 -14.11 1.06
N GLY A 736 12.50 -12.89 1.55
CA GLY A 736 11.24 -12.13 1.59
C GLY A 736 10.93 -11.43 0.27
N THR A 737 11.24 -10.11 0.21
CA THR A 737 10.91 -9.27 -0.96
C THR A 737 11.80 -9.60 -2.15
N VAL A 738 11.19 -9.72 -3.32
CA VAL A 738 11.86 -10.08 -4.58
C VAL A 738 11.89 -8.86 -5.51
N SER A 739 13.08 -8.47 -5.96
CA SER A 739 13.24 -7.54 -7.09
C SER A 739 13.39 -8.35 -8.36
N THR A 740 12.30 -8.49 -9.10
CA THR A 740 12.22 -9.34 -10.29
C THR A 740 13.09 -8.83 -11.45
N THR A 741 13.50 -9.74 -12.32
CA THR A 741 14.30 -9.44 -13.50
C THR A 741 13.73 -10.13 -14.73
N THR A 742 14.26 -9.84 -15.92
CA THR A 742 13.86 -10.54 -17.16
C THR A 742 14.45 -11.95 -17.22
N ASN A 743 15.76 -12.08 -17.18
CA ASN A 743 16.49 -13.36 -17.35
C ASN A 743 17.77 -13.46 -16.53
N THR A 744 18.11 -12.45 -15.76
CA THR A 744 19.28 -12.44 -14.87
C THR A 744 18.87 -12.88 -13.45
N PRO A 745 19.83 -13.23 -12.58
CA PRO A 745 19.54 -13.46 -11.17
C PRO A 745 18.86 -12.25 -10.53
N ALA A 746 17.81 -12.50 -9.76
CA ALA A 746 17.10 -11.48 -9.00
C ALA A 746 17.88 -11.03 -7.75
N SER A 747 17.43 -9.95 -7.15
CA SER A 747 17.87 -9.55 -5.81
C SER A 747 16.72 -9.64 -4.82
N PHE A 748 17.08 -9.84 -3.56
CA PHE A 748 16.13 -10.17 -2.50
C PHE A 748 16.43 -9.34 -1.25
N ARG A 749 15.41 -9.15 -0.42
CA ARG A 749 15.61 -8.79 0.99
C ARG A 749 15.20 -9.97 1.83
N PRO A 750 16.12 -10.51 2.69
CA PRO A 750 15.80 -11.56 3.64
C PRO A 750 14.67 -11.13 4.57
N GLY A 751 13.83 -12.07 4.96
CA GLY A 751 12.79 -11.84 5.95
C GLY A 751 13.35 -11.62 7.35
N PRO A 752 12.59 -10.99 8.26
CA PRO A 752 13.06 -10.67 9.61
C PRO A 752 13.34 -11.92 10.44
N ARG A 753 14.25 -11.79 11.37
CA ARG A 753 14.52 -12.77 12.44
C ARG A 753 13.31 -12.89 13.36
N ARG A 754 13.39 -13.85 14.31
CA ARG A 754 12.47 -13.87 15.44
C ARG A 754 12.53 -12.53 16.16
N THR A 755 11.36 -11.90 16.31
CA THR A 755 11.21 -10.66 17.08
C THR A 755 10.23 -10.86 18.24
N ILE A 756 10.50 -10.16 19.34
CA ILE A 756 9.63 -10.16 20.51
C ILE A 756 9.30 -8.69 20.81
N GLN A 757 8.03 -8.40 21.03
CA GLN A 757 7.54 -7.09 21.44
C GLN A 757 6.67 -7.23 22.67
N PHE A 758 6.93 -6.43 23.67
CA PHE A 758 6.07 -6.23 24.84
C PHE A 758 5.39 -4.87 24.73
N THR A 759 4.08 -4.82 24.98
CA THR A 759 3.29 -3.59 24.99
C THR A 759 2.48 -3.50 26.26
N LEU A 760 2.51 -2.34 26.92
CA LEU A 760 1.64 -1.96 28.03
C LEU A 760 0.78 -0.80 27.59
N SER A 761 -0.55 -0.90 27.75
CA SER A 761 -1.51 0.16 27.44
C SER A 761 -2.42 0.43 28.64
N ALA A 762 -2.85 1.67 28.77
CA ALA A 762 -3.79 2.11 29.79
C ALA A 762 -4.81 3.07 29.16
N GLU A 763 -6.09 2.84 29.46
CA GLU A 763 -7.25 3.64 29.02
C GLU A 763 -7.86 4.36 30.24
N PHE A 764 -8.31 5.61 30.09
CA PHE A 764 -8.90 6.44 31.16
C PHE A 764 -10.06 7.28 30.63
#